data_80389766c19aac33439736323020e42a
#
_entry.id   80389766c19aac33439736323020e42a
#
_cell.length_a   1.000
_cell.length_b   1.000
_cell.length_c   1.000
_cell.angle_alpha   90.00
_cell.angle_beta   90.00
_cell.angle_gamma   90.00
#
_symmetry.space_group_name_H-M   'P 1'
#
loop_
_entity.id
_entity.type
_entity.pdbx_description
1 polymer ?
#
loop_
_entity_poly.entity_id
_entity_poly.type
_entity_poly.pdbx_seq_one_letter_code
_entity_poly.pdbx_strand_id
1 'polypeptide(L)'
;MLLIAVPIAAMSAVVVVASSMQATTQELLASQLGISQAVLRAVSPPNVPVHQNPLNADVWQQANNTEYDTTDPFIGPDVFLPPGVRLLPVYSANTTVTTADGVASLTAFEGTVWDRSLAGHFDLTHGRAPRTDGEIFVSTTGLSRFGVTLGGTVHVRAPLERDLTVVGILEDRKLPASQALLFGRPGTFFPTGGPTRAAQTDFYLIDHVLNWSQVKELNSHGFTALSREVLLNPPPPGEGIVDYNRSALESALPYAAILAAFAMFEIVLLAGAAFAVNARQQQRTLAIVASIGANRSTLFAVLSSTGIVLGFIGGVLGTLLGISGAAGFMAVTNDGSSTQYPGFHLNSAILATIVIFATGIGWISSLTAAAAWSKLDVVGALRGARRPPATSRRRPLAGTIVLALGLLCTLAGGIALVAILAAGHTTQGKGGAVGITLIIIGPLLAQIGLSLCGPIILRIIARAASRSGLAARLATRDAARNPGRAVPAFAAILTTVFVAIFAMNTISSAQALQDASYQWATAKGQVASRVLYWDPSTQKTARVTDPSRLERALRSTLDVKTIRTLSSVPDIVDPGTPSSAQIPILVLPRQNLCPNDPKSPSYSSAYQNPTSAQSRSLKTDPRCKPDFTVSTSSDWYGHIWVGTAADLALVLGHTPSDQSTSSLTSGGAVSLHPAYVRHGKLAINWWSTKQIDAGDSFTGKTAPQRTMTLTATIEETTQPIPFGIFISRETATTLGISPEPSIVLASLATPASDSELDTARQATSVVTGASLGDSVTIENGPTPWGELIAWGSSP
;
A
#
# COMPACT_ATOMS: atom_id res chain seq x y z
N MET A 1 33.11 20.46 -2.62
CA MET A 1 32.46 19.69 -3.68
C MET A 1 31.61 18.56 -3.11
N LEU A 2 32.18 17.62 -2.36
CA LEU A 2 31.40 16.47 -1.81
C LEU A 2 30.17 16.89 -0.98
N LEU A 3 30.26 17.96 -0.20
CA LEU A 3 29.17 18.50 0.61
C LEU A 3 27.95 18.98 -0.21
N ILE A 4 28.17 19.30 -1.49
CA ILE A 4 27.09 19.62 -2.44
C ILE A 4 26.71 18.38 -3.26
N ALA A 5 27.70 17.63 -3.73
CA ALA A 5 27.46 16.51 -4.64
C ALA A 5 26.67 15.35 -3.99
N VAL A 6 26.94 15.01 -2.73
CA VAL A 6 26.25 13.88 -2.06
C VAL A 6 24.74 14.12 -1.86
N PRO A 7 24.29 15.25 -1.29
CA PRO A 7 22.86 15.53 -1.19
C PRO A 7 22.18 15.71 -2.55
N ILE A 8 22.88 16.28 -3.53
CA ILE A 8 22.36 16.41 -4.90
C ILE A 8 22.24 15.03 -5.56
N ALA A 9 23.17 14.12 -5.30
CA ALA A 9 23.07 12.73 -5.76
C ALA A 9 21.83 12.04 -5.18
N ALA A 10 21.62 12.16 -3.87
CA ALA A 10 20.44 11.59 -3.22
C ALA A 10 19.14 12.18 -3.80
N MET A 11 19.06 13.50 -3.97
CA MET A 11 17.90 14.18 -4.54
C MET A 11 17.64 13.75 -6.00
N SER A 12 18.70 13.66 -6.81
CA SER A 12 18.59 13.22 -8.21
C SER A 12 18.18 11.74 -8.29
N ALA A 13 18.71 10.88 -7.41
CA ALA A 13 18.32 9.48 -7.36
C ALA A 13 16.83 9.32 -7.04
N VAL A 14 16.33 10.01 -6.02
CA VAL A 14 14.89 10.00 -5.65
C VAL A 14 14.03 10.47 -6.83
N VAL A 15 14.43 11.54 -7.53
CA VAL A 15 13.67 12.04 -8.68
C VAL A 15 13.65 11.02 -9.82
N VAL A 16 14.78 10.37 -10.13
CA VAL A 16 14.86 9.36 -11.19
C VAL A 16 14.00 8.14 -10.83
N VAL A 17 14.10 7.61 -9.60
CA VAL A 17 13.27 6.49 -9.14
C VAL A 17 11.79 6.85 -9.20
N ALA A 18 11.39 7.99 -8.63
CA ALA A 18 10.00 8.43 -8.62
C ALA A 18 9.42 8.66 -10.02
N SER A 19 10.23 9.21 -10.94
CA SER A 19 9.82 9.36 -12.36
C SER A 19 9.69 8.00 -13.04
N SER A 20 10.58 7.05 -12.72
CA SER A 20 10.60 5.71 -13.30
C SER A 20 9.48 4.80 -12.79
N MET A 21 8.90 5.09 -11.63
CA MET A 21 7.69 4.42 -11.11
C MET A 21 6.40 4.90 -11.81
N GLN A 22 6.47 5.95 -12.62
CA GLN A 22 5.32 6.48 -13.35
C GLN A 22 5.38 6.02 -14.80
N ALA A 23 4.39 5.24 -15.21
CA ALA A 23 4.25 4.86 -16.61
C ALA A 23 3.97 6.10 -17.48
N THR A 24 4.70 6.23 -18.56
CA THR A 24 4.28 7.09 -19.66
C THR A 24 3.03 6.49 -20.32
N THR A 25 2.24 7.32 -21.03
CA THR A 25 1.07 6.82 -21.74
C THR A 25 1.43 5.70 -22.72
N GLN A 26 2.59 5.76 -23.35
CA GLN A 26 3.04 4.72 -24.29
C GLN A 26 3.39 3.40 -23.58
N GLU A 27 4.06 3.46 -22.44
CA GLU A 27 4.37 2.27 -21.61
C GLU A 27 3.12 1.64 -21.03
N LEU A 28 2.19 2.48 -20.54
CA LEU A 28 0.89 2.02 -20.07
C LEU A 28 0.13 1.31 -21.21
N LEU A 29 0.09 1.89 -22.41
CA LEU A 29 -0.50 1.28 -23.57
C LEU A 29 0.18 -0.05 -23.94
N ALA A 30 1.51 -0.08 -23.96
CA ALA A 30 2.25 -1.29 -24.29
C ALA A 30 1.99 -2.42 -23.27
N SER A 31 2.07 -2.12 -21.97
CA SER A 31 1.92 -3.12 -20.91
C SER A 31 0.48 -3.58 -20.68
N GLN A 32 -0.52 -2.74 -20.98
CA GLN A 32 -1.94 -3.07 -20.75
C GLN A 32 -2.63 -3.60 -22.02
N LEU A 33 -2.30 -3.06 -23.18
CA LEU A 33 -2.98 -3.33 -24.44
C LEU A 33 -2.10 -4.01 -25.49
N GLY A 34 -0.78 -3.98 -25.33
CA GLY A 34 0.11 -4.33 -26.43
C GLY A 34 -0.13 -3.43 -27.63
N ILE A 35 -0.44 -3.99 -28.79
CA ILE A 35 -0.79 -3.27 -30.03
C ILE A 35 -2.31 -3.07 -30.16
N SER A 36 -3.14 -3.78 -29.39
CA SER A 36 -4.60 -3.71 -29.46
C SER A 36 -5.13 -2.29 -29.19
N GLN A 37 -6.36 -2.00 -29.64
CA GLN A 37 -6.98 -0.67 -29.53
C GLN A 37 -7.67 -0.45 -28.19
N ALA A 38 -8.19 -1.52 -27.57
CA ALA A 38 -8.83 -1.44 -26.27
C ALA A 38 -8.88 -2.82 -25.61
N VAL A 39 -9.08 -2.85 -24.30
CA VAL A 39 -9.51 -4.02 -23.54
C VAL A 39 -10.82 -3.72 -22.83
N LEU A 40 -11.78 -4.63 -22.95
CA LEU A 40 -13.09 -4.57 -22.31
C LEU A 40 -13.14 -5.61 -21.19
N ARG A 41 -13.74 -5.24 -20.07
CA ARG A 41 -13.98 -6.13 -18.92
C ARG A 41 -15.42 -6.05 -18.49
N ALA A 42 -16.06 -7.20 -18.29
CA ALA A 42 -17.37 -7.23 -17.66
C ALA A 42 -17.24 -6.91 -16.16
N VAL A 43 -18.16 -6.11 -15.64
CA VAL A 43 -18.24 -5.89 -14.19
C VAL A 43 -18.99 -7.04 -13.52
N SER A 44 -18.86 -7.17 -12.19
CA SER A 44 -19.61 -8.16 -11.40
C SER A 44 -20.56 -7.43 -10.45
N PRO A 45 -21.88 -7.74 -10.47
CA PRO A 45 -22.58 -8.66 -11.37
C PRO A 45 -22.63 -8.15 -12.82
N PRO A 46 -22.78 -9.06 -13.82
CA PRO A 46 -22.80 -8.68 -15.23
C PRO A 46 -24.05 -7.85 -15.59
N ASN A 47 -23.97 -7.12 -16.70
CA ASN A 47 -25.03 -6.28 -17.27
C ASN A 47 -25.46 -5.09 -16.39
N VAL A 48 -24.72 -4.78 -15.33
CA VAL A 48 -25.04 -3.66 -14.43
C VAL A 48 -24.41 -2.37 -14.98
N PRO A 49 -25.19 -1.30 -15.23
CA PRO A 49 -24.63 -0.04 -15.68
C PRO A 49 -23.63 0.56 -14.69
N VAL A 50 -22.52 1.06 -15.21
CA VAL A 50 -21.41 1.60 -14.41
C VAL A 50 -20.98 2.97 -14.90
N HIS A 51 -20.29 3.68 -14.02
CA HIS A 51 -19.45 4.83 -14.38
C HIS A 51 -18.00 4.47 -14.10
N GLN A 52 -17.11 4.71 -15.05
CA GLN A 52 -15.67 4.43 -14.89
C GLN A 52 -14.83 5.70 -14.95
N ASN A 53 -13.58 5.58 -14.48
CA ASN A 53 -12.54 6.56 -14.75
C ASN A 53 -12.06 6.42 -16.20
N PRO A 54 -11.93 7.53 -16.97
CA PRO A 54 -11.50 7.44 -18.37
C PRO A 54 -10.10 6.85 -18.59
N LEU A 55 -9.20 7.07 -17.63
CA LEU A 55 -7.79 6.67 -17.71
C LEU A 55 -7.47 5.38 -16.97
N ASN A 56 -8.44 4.84 -16.21
CA ASN A 56 -8.27 3.62 -15.42
C ASN A 56 -9.57 2.83 -15.38
N ALA A 57 -9.67 1.78 -16.18
CA ALA A 57 -10.87 0.94 -16.29
C ALA A 57 -11.16 0.12 -15.02
N ASP A 58 -10.18 -0.04 -14.14
CA ASP A 58 -10.35 -0.77 -12.87
C ASP A 58 -11.02 0.10 -11.79
N VAL A 59 -11.11 1.43 -12.03
CA VAL A 59 -11.80 2.37 -11.16
C VAL A 59 -13.18 2.67 -11.71
N TRP A 60 -14.19 2.03 -11.14
CA TRP A 60 -15.58 2.16 -11.54
C TRP A 60 -16.53 2.09 -10.33
N GLN A 61 -17.75 2.55 -10.50
CA GLN A 61 -18.84 2.42 -9.55
C GLN A 61 -20.15 2.15 -10.29
N GLN A 62 -21.10 1.49 -9.65
CA GLN A 62 -22.43 1.29 -10.20
C GLN A 62 -23.10 2.64 -10.46
N ALA A 63 -23.79 2.77 -11.61
CA ALA A 63 -24.47 4.00 -11.98
C ALA A 63 -25.67 4.29 -11.07
N ASN A 64 -26.33 3.25 -10.58
CA ASN A 64 -27.52 3.35 -9.70
C ASN A 64 -27.39 2.30 -8.58
N ASN A 65 -27.86 2.62 -7.37
CA ASN A 65 -27.95 1.70 -6.24
C ASN A 65 -29.21 0.80 -6.34
N THR A 66 -29.62 0.39 -7.52
CA THR A 66 -30.73 -0.53 -7.73
C THR A 66 -30.26 -1.97 -7.54
N GLU A 67 -31.10 -2.77 -6.94
CA GLU A 67 -30.90 -4.20 -6.85
C GLU A 67 -31.08 -4.81 -8.25
N TYR A 68 -30.04 -5.44 -8.80
CA TYR A 68 -30.07 -6.05 -10.13
C TYR A 68 -30.31 -7.55 -10.01
N ASP A 69 -31.04 -8.11 -10.96
CA ASP A 69 -31.24 -9.54 -11.04
C ASP A 69 -29.92 -10.21 -11.52
N THR A 70 -29.27 -10.94 -10.61
CA THR A 70 -28.02 -11.65 -10.89
C THR A 70 -28.24 -12.93 -11.70
N THR A 71 -29.50 -13.29 -12.01
CA THR A 71 -29.87 -14.48 -12.80
C THR A 71 -29.89 -14.20 -14.31
N ASP A 72 -29.82 -12.93 -14.72
CA ASP A 72 -29.77 -12.58 -16.14
C ASP A 72 -28.54 -13.20 -16.82
N PRO A 73 -28.72 -13.78 -18.00
CA PRO A 73 -27.60 -14.37 -18.76
C PRO A 73 -26.59 -13.29 -19.15
N PHE A 74 -25.31 -13.65 -19.08
CA PHE A 74 -24.25 -12.77 -19.54
C PHE A 74 -24.38 -12.52 -21.05
N ILE A 75 -24.39 -11.25 -21.45
CA ILE A 75 -24.39 -10.81 -22.84
C ILE A 75 -22.96 -10.38 -23.18
N GLY A 76 -22.35 -11.01 -24.17
CA GLY A 76 -20.98 -10.68 -24.58
C GLY A 76 -20.85 -9.28 -25.22
N PRO A 77 -19.65 -8.69 -25.21
CA PRO A 77 -19.44 -7.34 -25.77
C PRO A 77 -19.59 -7.29 -27.30
N ASP A 78 -19.54 -8.43 -27.98
CA ASP A 78 -19.73 -8.56 -29.42
C ASP A 78 -21.11 -8.08 -29.88
N VAL A 79 -22.14 -8.16 -29.02
CA VAL A 79 -23.51 -7.69 -29.30
C VAL A 79 -23.57 -6.15 -29.36
N PHE A 80 -22.72 -5.46 -28.62
CA PHE A 80 -22.72 -4.00 -28.50
C PHE A 80 -21.69 -3.32 -29.41
N LEU A 81 -20.88 -4.11 -30.11
CA LEU A 81 -19.87 -3.61 -31.04
C LEU A 81 -20.33 -3.73 -32.50
N PRO A 82 -19.77 -2.92 -33.42
CA PRO A 82 -20.09 -3.05 -34.85
C PRO A 82 -19.78 -4.47 -35.38
N PRO A 83 -20.55 -4.98 -36.32
CA PRO A 83 -20.33 -6.30 -36.87
C PRO A 83 -18.95 -6.38 -37.58
N GLY A 84 -18.25 -7.50 -37.36
CA GLY A 84 -16.93 -7.76 -37.93
C GLY A 84 -15.73 -7.26 -37.09
N VAL A 85 -15.96 -6.66 -35.97
CA VAL A 85 -14.87 -6.28 -35.03
C VAL A 85 -14.19 -7.54 -34.49
N ARG A 86 -12.86 -7.58 -34.56
CA ARG A 86 -12.07 -8.71 -34.08
C ARG A 86 -11.82 -8.57 -32.56
N LEU A 87 -12.34 -9.52 -31.79
CA LEU A 87 -12.13 -9.66 -30.36
C LEU A 87 -11.20 -10.84 -30.05
N LEU A 88 -10.25 -10.65 -29.16
CA LEU A 88 -9.44 -11.71 -28.57
C LEU A 88 -9.84 -11.85 -27.09
N PRO A 89 -10.60 -12.89 -26.73
CA PRO A 89 -10.91 -13.16 -25.34
C PRO A 89 -9.71 -13.82 -24.64
N VAL A 90 -9.36 -13.31 -23.48
CA VAL A 90 -8.37 -13.86 -22.55
C VAL A 90 -9.02 -14.07 -21.21
N TYR A 91 -9.23 -15.32 -20.86
CA TYR A 91 -9.77 -15.71 -19.57
C TYR A 91 -8.64 -15.98 -18.59
N SER A 92 -8.74 -15.52 -17.35
CA SER A 92 -7.77 -15.79 -16.30
C SER A 92 -8.47 -16.28 -15.03
N ALA A 93 -7.94 -17.34 -14.45
CA ALA A 93 -8.40 -17.88 -13.17
C ALA A 93 -7.28 -18.73 -12.54
N ASN A 94 -7.50 -19.14 -11.29
CA ASN A 94 -6.57 -20.02 -10.61
C ASN A 94 -6.85 -21.48 -10.99
N THR A 95 -5.76 -22.20 -11.26
CA THR A 95 -5.75 -23.64 -11.52
C THR A 95 -4.84 -24.33 -10.52
N THR A 96 -5.18 -25.55 -10.15
CA THR A 96 -4.36 -26.36 -9.24
C THR A 96 -3.42 -27.25 -10.03
N VAL A 97 -2.14 -27.15 -9.74
CA VAL A 97 -1.06 -27.85 -10.45
C VAL A 97 -0.14 -28.57 -9.49
N THR A 98 0.49 -29.64 -9.98
CA THR A 98 1.59 -30.31 -9.27
C THR A 98 2.88 -29.51 -9.48
N THR A 99 3.55 -29.19 -8.39
CA THR A 99 4.87 -28.52 -8.37
C THR A 99 5.97 -29.53 -8.04
N ALA A 100 7.23 -29.09 -8.06
CA ALA A 100 8.36 -29.93 -7.62
C ALA A 100 8.22 -30.37 -6.16
N ASP A 101 7.63 -29.53 -5.30
CA ASP A 101 7.53 -29.73 -3.86
C ASP A 101 6.14 -30.20 -3.41
N GLY A 102 5.12 -30.14 -4.30
CA GLY A 102 3.76 -30.58 -3.91
C GLY A 102 2.69 -30.07 -4.84
N VAL A 103 1.71 -29.30 -4.33
CA VAL A 103 0.58 -28.75 -5.06
C VAL A 103 0.45 -27.26 -4.79
N ALA A 104 0.22 -26.47 -5.85
CA ALA A 104 -0.04 -25.05 -5.74
C ALA A 104 -1.28 -24.64 -6.55
N SER A 105 -1.92 -23.54 -6.10
CA SER A 105 -2.91 -22.81 -6.90
C SER A 105 -2.18 -21.67 -7.60
N LEU A 106 -2.19 -21.69 -8.92
CA LEU A 106 -1.47 -20.72 -9.75
C LEU A 106 -2.39 -20.12 -10.80
N THR A 107 -2.14 -18.89 -11.16
CA THR A 107 -2.90 -18.20 -12.19
C THR A 107 -2.61 -18.80 -13.56
N ALA A 108 -3.67 -19.18 -14.27
CA ALA A 108 -3.62 -19.65 -15.64
C ALA A 108 -4.45 -18.74 -16.55
N PHE A 109 -3.89 -18.44 -17.71
CA PHE A 109 -4.51 -17.64 -18.76
C PHE A 109 -4.92 -18.54 -19.92
N GLU A 110 -6.16 -18.42 -20.36
CA GLU A 110 -6.67 -19.09 -21.55
C GLU A 110 -7.04 -18.09 -22.65
N GLY A 111 -6.46 -18.26 -23.79
CA GLY A 111 -6.67 -17.42 -24.98
C GLY A 111 -5.49 -17.51 -25.92
N THR A 112 -5.54 -16.79 -27.03
CA THR A 112 -4.40 -16.65 -27.94
C THR A 112 -3.49 -15.49 -27.51
N VAL A 113 -3.02 -15.53 -26.25
CA VAL A 113 -2.22 -14.46 -25.64
C VAL A 113 -0.89 -14.17 -26.35
N TRP A 114 -0.43 -15.09 -27.21
CA TRP A 114 0.74 -14.94 -28.09
C TRP A 114 0.42 -14.29 -29.43
N ASP A 115 -0.83 -13.81 -29.65
CA ASP A 115 -1.15 -13.04 -30.84
C ASP A 115 -0.28 -11.76 -30.88
N ARG A 116 0.19 -11.39 -32.08
CA ARG A 116 1.05 -10.21 -32.28
C ARG A 116 0.40 -8.92 -31.76
N SER A 117 -0.93 -8.84 -31.78
CA SER A 117 -1.66 -7.69 -31.27
C SER A 117 -1.51 -7.47 -29.76
N LEU A 118 -1.11 -8.50 -29.02
CA LEU A 118 -0.84 -8.43 -27.58
C LEU A 118 0.66 -8.33 -27.25
N ALA A 119 1.53 -8.21 -28.26
CA ALA A 119 2.97 -8.05 -28.05
C ALA A 119 3.27 -6.78 -27.22
N GLY A 120 4.13 -6.91 -26.22
CA GLY A 120 4.42 -5.86 -25.24
C GLY A 120 3.60 -5.97 -23.93
N HIS A 121 2.45 -6.67 -23.98
CA HIS A 121 1.76 -7.16 -22.78
C HIS A 121 2.23 -8.59 -22.47
N PHE A 122 2.09 -9.49 -23.45
CA PHE A 122 2.60 -10.86 -23.35
C PHE A 122 3.77 -11.04 -24.32
N ASP A 123 4.92 -11.42 -23.79
CA ASP A 123 6.14 -11.58 -24.56
C ASP A 123 6.62 -13.03 -24.57
N LEU A 124 6.66 -13.65 -25.76
CA LEU A 124 7.27 -14.96 -25.97
C LEU A 124 8.80 -14.83 -25.94
N THR A 125 9.42 -15.36 -24.90
CA THR A 125 10.87 -15.30 -24.73
C THR A 125 11.61 -16.48 -25.35
N HIS A 126 11.04 -17.70 -25.23
CA HIS A 126 11.64 -18.92 -25.77
C HIS A 126 10.58 -19.91 -26.26
N GLY A 127 10.93 -20.74 -27.22
CA GLY A 127 10.08 -21.81 -27.70
C GLY A 127 9.12 -21.38 -28.81
N ARG A 128 7.96 -22.01 -28.91
CA ARG A 128 6.95 -21.82 -29.95
C ARG A 128 5.54 -21.78 -29.39
N ALA A 129 4.60 -21.24 -30.16
CA ALA A 129 3.18 -21.23 -29.78
C ALA A 129 2.58 -22.64 -29.65
N PRO A 130 1.65 -22.89 -28.70
CA PRO A 130 0.88 -24.13 -28.58
C PRO A 130 0.05 -24.40 -29.82
N ARG A 131 0.14 -25.62 -30.34
CA ARG A 131 -0.61 -26.08 -31.52
C ARG A 131 -1.86 -26.85 -31.13
N THR A 132 -1.83 -27.51 -29.99
CA THR A 132 -2.92 -28.31 -29.43
C THR A 132 -3.26 -27.89 -28.03
N ASP A 133 -4.39 -28.30 -27.50
CA ASP A 133 -4.81 -28.04 -26.10
C ASP A 133 -4.02 -28.85 -25.07
N GLY A 134 -3.13 -29.76 -25.50
CA GLY A 134 -2.15 -30.46 -24.67
C GLY A 134 -0.82 -29.74 -24.52
N GLU A 135 -0.66 -28.57 -25.16
CA GLU A 135 0.57 -27.79 -25.13
C GLU A 135 0.34 -26.45 -24.43
N ILE A 136 1.30 -26.05 -23.59
CA ILE A 136 1.22 -24.80 -22.82
C ILE A 136 2.51 -24.00 -22.87
N PHE A 137 2.37 -22.72 -22.55
CA PHE A 137 3.48 -21.90 -22.07
C PHE A 137 3.48 -21.83 -20.53
N VAL A 138 4.66 -21.57 -19.99
CA VAL A 138 4.85 -21.24 -18.59
C VAL A 138 5.74 -20.00 -18.46
N SER A 139 5.66 -19.27 -17.33
CA SER A 139 6.66 -18.21 -17.04
C SER A 139 8.01 -18.84 -16.68
N THR A 140 9.08 -18.04 -16.69
CA THR A 140 10.42 -18.51 -16.29
C THR A 140 10.40 -19.07 -14.86
N THR A 141 9.74 -18.39 -13.95
CA THR A 141 9.54 -18.86 -12.56
C THR A 141 8.67 -20.13 -12.52
N GLY A 142 7.72 -20.27 -13.43
CA GLY A 142 6.92 -21.50 -13.57
C GLY A 142 7.77 -22.73 -13.87
N LEU A 143 8.77 -22.64 -14.75
CA LEU A 143 9.69 -23.76 -15.01
C LEU A 143 10.40 -24.24 -13.74
N SER A 144 10.94 -23.33 -12.96
CA SER A 144 11.62 -23.67 -11.70
C SER A 144 10.65 -24.23 -10.66
N ARG A 145 9.45 -23.66 -10.55
CA ARG A 145 8.41 -24.08 -9.60
C ARG A 145 7.90 -25.49 -9.90
N PHE A 146 7.77 -25.84 -11.19
CA PHE A 146 7.35 -27.17 -11.60
C PHE A 146 8.50 -28.18 -11.65
N GLY A 147 9.74 -27.72 -11.57
CA GLY A 147 10.92 -28.58 -11.73
C GLY A 147 11.06 -29.19 -13.12
N VAL A 148 10.57 -28.48 -14.16
CA VAL A 148 10.55 -28.96 -15.56
C VAL A 148 11.39 -28.08 -16.46
N THR A 149 11.76 -28.62 -17.60
CA THR A 149 12.41 -27.88 -18.70
C THR A 149 11.48 -27.81 -19.90
N LEU A 150 11.85 -27.03 -20.93
CA LEU A 150 11.13 -27.04 -22.20
C LEU A 150 11.02 -28.47 -22.76
N GLY A 151 9.79 -28.84 -23.15
CA GLY A 151 9.44 -30.22 -23.56
C GLY A 151 9.01 -31.12 -22.39
N GLY A 152 9.17 -30.68 -21.16
CA GLY A 152 8.67 -31.40 -19.98
C GLY A 152 7.16 -31.31 -19.82
N THR A 153 6.64 -32.12 -18.89
CA THR A 153 5.19 -32.24 -18.63
C THR A 153 4.83 -31.62 -17.29
N VAL A 154 3.78 -30.81 -17.26
CA VAL A 154 3.15 -30.25 -16.07
C VAL A 154 1.82 -30.95 -15.86
N HIS A 155 1.59 -31.48 -14.68
CA HIS A 155 0.34 -32.10 -14.30
C HIS A 155 -0.61 -31.09 -13.66
N VAL A 156 -1.68 -30.75 -14.35
CA VAL A 156 -2.80 -29.94 -13.87
C VAL A 156 -3.82 -30.86 -13.21
N ARG A 157 -4.26 -30.52 -11.99
CA ARG A 157 -5.19 -31.36 -11.19
C ARG A 157 -6.62 -30.88 -11.26
N ALA A 158 -6.83 -29.56 -11.28
CA ALA A 158 -8.18 -28.95 -11.29
C ALA A 158 -8.15 -27.59 -11.98
N PRO A 159 -9.30 -27.17 -12.52
CA PRO A 159 -10.59 -27.89 -12.61
C PRO A 159 -10.61 -29.00 -13.67
N LEU A 160 -9.68 -29.02 -14.63
CA LEU A 160 -9.53 -30.10 -15.60
C LEU A 160 -8.22 -30.83 -15.35
N GLU A 161 -8.30 -32.10 -14.99
CA GLU A 161 -7.13 -32.95 -14.82
C GLU A 161 -6.50 -33.32 -16.17
N ARG A 162 -5.25 -32.91 -16.37
CA ARG A 162 -4.52 -33.09 -17.63
C ARG A 162 -3.01 -33.04 -17.43
N ASP A 163 -2.32 -33.81 -18.26
CA ASP A 163 -0.88 -33.71 -18.47
C ASP A 163 -0.62 -32.80 -19.68
N LEU A 164 0.11 -31.72 -19.46
CA LEU A 164 0.35 -30.67 -20.44
C LEU A 164 1.84 -30.51 -20.72
N THR A 165 2.21 -30.47 -22.00
CA THR A 165 3.61 -30.32 -22.42
C THR A 165 3.98 -28.83 -22.53
N VAL A 166 5.09 -28.46 -21.90
CA VAL A 166 5.63 -27.08 -21.95
C VAL A 166 6.35 -26.88 -23.27
N VAL A 167 5.83 -26.03 -24.17
CA VAL A 167 6.40 -25.79 -25.50
C VAL A 167 7.10 -24.44 -25.64
N GLY A 168 7.01 -23.58 -24.62
CA GLY A 168 7.69 -22.29 -24.62
C GLY A 168 7.54 -21.54 -23.32
N ILE A 169 8.21 -20.41 -23.23
CA ILE A 169 8.23 -19.49 -22.10
C ILE A 169 7.57 -18.18 -22.53
N LEU A 170 6.51 -17.80 -21.83
CA LEU A 170 5.78 -16.56 -22.04
C LEU A 170 5.76 -15.76 -20.73
N GLU A 171 6.04 -14.46 -20.82
CA GLU A 171 5.99 -13.56 -19.68
C GLU A 171 4.82 -12.58 -19.84
N ASP A 172 4.10 -12.35 -18.76
CA ASP A 172 3.16 -11.24 -18.62
C ASP A 172 3.89 -10.05 -18.03
N ARG A 173 4.06 -8.98 -18.80
CA ARG A 173 4.78 -7.79 -18.34
C ARG A 173 4.08 -7.01 -17.23
N LYS A 174 2.81 -7.22 -17.04
CA LYS A 174 2.03 -6.57 -15.99
C LYS A 174 2.30 -7.17 -14.61
N LEU A 175 2.61 -8.47 -14.56
CA LEU A 175 2.79 -9.22 -13.32
C LEU A 175 4.27 -9.35 -12.93
N PRO A 176 4.58 -9.50 -11.62
CA PRO A 176 5.95 -9.75 -11.17
C PRO A 176 6.55 -11.01 -11.78
N ALA A 177 7.81 -10.94 -12.19
CA ALA A 177 8.55 -12.09 -12.74
C ALA A 177 8.71 -13.25 -11.75
N SER A 178 8.53 -12.98 -10.44
CA SER A 178 8.52 -14.00 -9.38
C SER A 178 7.26 -14.88 -9.38
N GLN A 179 6.23 -14.52 -10.14
CA GLN A 179 4.99 -15.32 -10.22
C GLN A 179 5.15 -16.46 -11.23
N ALA A 180 4.77 -17.67 -10.78
CA ALA A 180 4.61 -18.81 -11.66
C ALA A 180 3.26 -18.74 -12.37
N LEU A 181 3.28 -18.63 -13.72
CA LEU A 181 2.09 -18.45 -14.55
C LEU A 181 2.01 -19.56 -15.59
N LEU A 182 0.78 -19.89 -16.00
CA LEU A 182 0.48 -20.83 -17.07
C LEU A 182 -0.34 -20.15 -18.17
N PHE A 183 -0.09 -20.52 -19.44
CA PHE A 183 -0.83 -19.95 -20.54
C PHE A 183 -1.19 -21.06 -21.54
N GLY A 184 -2.46 -21.15 -21.90
CA GLY A 184 -2.97 -22.20 -22.78
C GLY A 184 -4.03 -21.69 -23.75
N ARG A 185 -4.42 -22.58 -24.66
CA ARG A 185 -5.55 -22.36 -25.55
C ARG A 185 -6.86 -22.41 -24.77
N PRO A 186 -7.95 -21.82 -25.27
CA PRO A 186 -9.26 -21.96 -24.62
C PRO A 186 -9.64 -23.44 -24.41
N GLY A 187 -10.04 -23.79 -23.18
CA GLY A 187 -10.38 -25.16 -22.77
C GLY A 187 -9.19 -26.04 -22.34
N THR A 188 -8.01 -25.48 -22.21
CA THR A 188 -6.81 -26.20 -21.70
C THR A 188 -6.91 -26.48 -20.19
N PHE A 189 -7.24 -25.46 -19.40
CA PHE A 189 -7.27 -25.54 -17.94
C PHE A 189 -8.70 -25.57 -17.37
N PHE A 190 -9.65 -24.91 -18.06
CA PHE A 190 -11.00 -24.66 -17.56
C PHE A 190 -12.06 -25.16 -18.56
N PRO A 191 -13.23 -25.64 -18.06
CA PRO A 191 -14.36 -25.95 -18.93
C PRO A 191 -14.76 -24.70 -19.74
N THR A 192 -15.14 -24.93 -20.98
CA THR A 192 -15.65 -23.86 -21.86
C THR A 192 -17.09 -23.54 -21.52
N GLY A 193 -17.39 -22.28 -21.21
CA GLY A 193 -18.75 -21.78 -20.92
C GLY A 193 -18.98 -21.45 -19.44
N GLY A 194 -20.12 -20.84 -19.17
CA GLY A 194 -20.57 -20.42 -17.86
C GLY A 194 -20.46 -18.91 -17.58
N PRO A 195 -21.39 -18.33 -16.79
CA PRO A 195 -21.45 -16.88 -16.53
C PRO A 195 -20.25 -16.37 -15.73
N THR A 196 -19.69 -17.17 -14.81
CA THR A 196 -18.52 -16.81 -14.02
C THR A 196 -17.28 -16.62 -14.90
N ARG A 197 -17.14 -17.42 -15.98
CA ARG A 197 -16.03 -17.28 -16.93
C ARG A 197 -16.07 -15.94 -17.65
N ALA A 198 -17.25 -15.49 -18.01
CA ALA A 198 -17.44 -14.25 -18.74
C ALA A 198 -17.02 -13.00 -17.94
N ALA A 199 -17.34 -12.97 -16.64
CA ALA A 199 -16.98 -11.88 -15.73
C ALA A 199 -15.46 -11.75 -15.48
N GLN A 200 -14.69 -12.82 -15.74
CA GLN A 200 -13.23 -12.87 -15.57
C GLN A 200 -12.48 -12.86 -16.91
N THR A 201 -13.18 -12.55 -18.03
CA THR A 201 -12.59 -12.52 -19.36
C THR A 201 -12.28 -11.08 -19.77
N ASP A 202 -11.03 -10.84 -20.13
CA ASP A 202 -10.57 -9.62 -20.79
C ASP A 202 -10.78 -9.78 -22.31
N PHE A 203 -11.53 -8.87 -22.94
CA PHE A 203 -11.79 -8.88 -24.38
C PHE A 203 -10.95 -7.80 -25.05
N TYR A 204 -9.89 -8.20 -25.75
CA TYR A 204 -9.01 -7.27 -26.46
C TYR A 204 -9.59 -6.93 -27.84
N LEU A 205 -9.78 -5.65 -28.09
CA LEU A 205 -10.22 -5.10 -29.39
C LEU A 205 -9.01 -4.85 -30.28
N ILE A 206 -8.97 -5.48 -31.45
CA ILE A 206 -7.78 -5.43 -32.31
C ILE A 206 -7.86 -4.26 -33.31
N ASP A 207 -8.95 -4.19 -34.07
CA ASP A 207 -9.04 -3.37 -35.28
C ASP A 207 -10.04 -2.19 -35.15
N HIS A 208 -10.64 -2.00 -33.95
CA HIS A 208 -11.67 -0.97 -33.75
C HIS A 208 -11.29 -0.02 -32.62
N VAL A 209 -11.30 1.28 -32.94
CA VAL A 209 -11.00 2.36 -32.01
C VAL A 209 -12.26 2.75 -31.23
N LEU A 210 -12.14 2.83 -29.91
CA LEU A 210 -13.22 3.29 -29.02
C LEU A 210 -12.95 4.71 -28.55
N ASN A 211 -13.85 5.65 -28.87
CA ASN A 211 -13.84 6.97 -28.26
C ASN A 211 -14.60 6.97 -26.90
N TRP A 212 -14.50 8.07 -26.15
CA TRP A 212 -15.10 8.15 -24.81
C TRP A 212 -16.63 7.98 -24.80
N SER A 213 -17.33 8.42 -25.84
CA SER A 213 -18.79 8.23 -25.93
C SER A 213 -19.18 6.76 -26.11
N GLN A 214 -18.44 6.01 -26.91
CA GLN A 214 -18.62 4.57 -27.07
C GLN A 214 -18.25 3.79 -25.80
N VAL A 215 -17.22 4.24 -25.07
CA VAL A 215 -16.89 3.66 -23.76
C VAL A 215 -18.06 3.85 -22.78
N LYS A 216 -18.68 5.04 -22.72
CA LYS A 216 -19.86 5.29 -21.90
C LYS A 216 -21.07 4.44 -22.31
N GLU A 217 -21.23 4.17 -23.58
CA GLU A 217 -22.26 3.24 -24.08
C GLU A 217 -22.02 1.83 -23.57
N LEU A 218 -20.80 1.30 -23.68
CA LEU A 218 -20.42 0.00 -23.12
C LEU A 218 -20.58 -0.04 -21.58
N ASN A 219 -20.29 1.07 -20.90
CA ASN A 219 -20.53 1.18 -19.45
C ASN A 219 -22.01 1.01 -19.09
N SER A 220 -22.94 1.48 -19.93
CA SER A 220 -24.38 1.30 -19.71
C SER A 220 -24.83 -0.16 -19.81
N HIS A 221 -24.02 -1.02 -20.42
CA HIS A 221 -24.20 -2.47 -20.54
C HIS A 221 -23.33 -3.30 -19.60
N GLY A 222 -22.67 -2.67 -18.63
CA GLY A 222 -21.87 -3.38 -17.61
C GLY A 222 -20.45 -3.77 -18.05
N PHE A 223 -19.90 -3.06 -19.03
CA PHE A 223 -18.49 -3.22 -19.41
C PHE A 223 -17.69 -1.99 -19.07
N THR A 224 -16.53 -2.16 -18.48
CA THR A 224 -15.49 -1.12 -18.45
C THR A 224 -14.53 -1.30 -19.63
N ALA A 225 -13.92 -0.21 -20.06
CA ALA A 225 -13.01 -0.24 -21.21
C ALA A 225 -11.78 0.64 -20.96
N LEU A 226 -10.60 0.07 -21.16
CA LEU A 226 -9.37 0.84 -21.31
C LEU A 226 -9.11 1.02 -22.81
N SER A 227 -9.25 2.24 -23.30
CA SER A 227 -9.12 2.55 -24.73
C SER A 227 -7.85 3.33 -25.01
N ARG A 228 -7.11 2.91 -26.06
CA ARG A 228 -5.93 3.61 -26.58
C ARG A 228 -6.25 5.05 -26.97
N GLU A 229 -7.37 5.27 -27.65
CA GLU A 229 -7.80 6.62 -28.08
C GLU A 229 -8.09 7.52 -26.89
N VAL A 230 -8.81 7.01 -25.88
CA VAL A 230 -9.13 7.77 -24.67
C VAL A 230 -7.88 8.09 -23.84
N LEU A 231 -6.90 7.19 -23.81
CA LEU A 231 -5.62 7.43 -23.10
C LEU A 231 -4.76 8.47 -23.81
N LEU A 232 -4.79 8.51 -25.16
CA LEU A 232 -4.05 9.49 -25.95
C LEU A 232 -4.76 10.84 -26.02
N ASN A 233 -6.10 10.84 -26.06
CA ASN A 233 -6.95 12.00 -26.14
C ASN A 233 -7.99 12.00 -25.00
N PRO A 234 -7.56 12.28 -23.75
CA PRO A 234 -8.45 12.18 -22.60
C PRO A 234 -9.58 13.21 -22.66
N PRO A 235 -10.78 12.85 -22.17
CA PRO A 235 -11.90 13.78 -22.08
C PRO A 235 -11.58 14.93 -21.11
N PRO A 236 -12.35 16.04 -21.16
CA PRO A 236 -12.17 17.17 -20.26
C PRO A 236 -12.20 16.74 -18.79
N PRO A 237 -11.43 17.42 -17.91
CA PRO A 237 -11.44 17.14 -16.48
C PRO A 237 -12.86 17.24 -15.89
N GLY A 238 -13.25 16.22 -15.14
CA GLY A 238 -14.58 16.12 -14.51
C GLY A 238 -15.54 15.17 -15.24
N GLU A 239 -15.18 14.62 -16.38
CA GLU A 239 -15.89 13.49 -16.96
C GLU A 239 -15.42 12.18 -16.35
N GLY A 240 -16.35 11.35 -15.89
CA GLY A 240 -16.06 10.07 -15.23
C GLY A 240 -15.73 10.20 -13.73
N ILE A 241 -15.32 9.09 -13.13
CA ILE A 241 -15.02 8.99 -11.69
C ILE A 241 -13.57 9.41 -11.42
N VAL A 242 -13.36 10.02 -10.25
CA VAL A 242 -12.01 10.40 -9.81
C VAL A 242 -11.23 9.14 -9.38
N ASP A 243 -10.03 8.96 -9.92
CA ASP A 243 -9.09 7.95 -9.44
C ASP A 243 -8.37 8.46 -8.19
N TYR A 244 -8.77 7.96 -7.03
CA TYR A 244 -8.16 8.33 -5.75
C TYR A 244 -6.72 7.84 -5.61
N ASN A 245 -6.30 6.78 -6.30
CA ASN A 245 -4.93 6.30 -6.26
C ASN A 245 -3.97 7.25 -6.99
N ARG A 246 -4.44 7.90 -8.07
CA ARG A 246 -3.67 8.94 -8.76
C ARG A 246 -3.51 10.19 -7.89
N SER A 247 -4.52 10.52 -7.08
CA SER A 247 -4.45 11.62 -6.12
C SER A 247 -3.52 11.34 -4.95
N ALA A 248 -3.22 10.06 -4.63
CA ALA A 248 -2.29 9.70 -3.57
C ALA A 248 -0.85 10.15 -3.89
N LEU A 249 -0.42 10.07 -5.15
CA LEU A 249 0.88 10.60 -5.58
C LEU A 249 0.92 12.13 -5.48
N GLU A 250 -0.14 12.80 -5.93
CA GLU A 250 -0.25 14.27 -5.80
C GLU A 250 -0.26 14.71 -4.34
N SER A 251 -0.85 13.90 -3.46
CA SER A 251 -0.85 14.14 -2.01
C SER A 251 0.52 13.94 -1.37
N ALA A 252 1.42 13.16 -1.97
CA ALA A 252 2.79 12.96 -1.49
C ALA A 252 3.75 14.12 -1.87
N LEU A 253 3.43 14.90 -2.91
CA LEU A 253 4.27 16.02 -3.36
C LEU A 253 4.60 17.05 -2.28
N PRO A 254 3.67 17.48 -1.39
CA PRO A 254 3.99 18.42 -0.31
C PRO A 254 5.04 17.87 0.66
N TYR A 255 4.98 16.58 0.99
CA TYR A 255 5.95 15.93 1.88
C TYR A 255 7.33 15.85 1.24
N ALA A 256 7.38 15.51 -0.06
CA ALA A 256 8.63 15.52 -0.83
C ALA A 256 9.23 16.94 -0.92
N ALA A 257 8.38 17.96 -1.11
CA ALA A 257 8.82 19.38 -1.13
C ALA A 257 9.40 19.83 0.22
N ILE A 258 8.80 19.41 1.34
CA ILE A 258 9.32 19.67 2.68
C ILE A 258 10.73 19.06 2.83
N LEU A 259 10.88 17.78 2.51
CA LEU A 259 12.16 17.08 2.61
C LEU A 259 13.22 17.74 1.73
N ALA A 260 12.89 18.08 0.49
CA ALA A 260 13.78 18.78 -0.44
C ALA A 260 14.21 20.16 0.10
N ALA A 261 13.26 20.93 0.67
CA ALA A 261 13.57 22.25 1.23
C ALA A 261 14.51 22.16 2.44
N PHE A 262 14.34 21.16 3.31
CA PHE A 262 15.23 20.92 4.43
C PHE A 262 16.61 20.43 4.00
N ALA A 263 16.68 19.50 3.03
CA ALA A 263 17.93 19.06 2.45
C ALA A 263 18.71 20.24 1.85
N MET A 264 18.01 21.13 1.14
CA MET A 264 18.59 22.36 0.61
C MET A 264 19.19 23.23 1.71
N PHE A 265 18.42 23.48 2.77
CA PHE A 265 18.87 24.31 3.88
C PHE A 265 20.12 23.74 4.54
N GLU A 266 20.17 22.43 4.72
CA GLU A 266 21.34 21.71 5.26
C GLU A 266 22.57 21.89 4.37
N ILE A 267 22.42 21.75 3.04
CA ILE A 267 23.52 21.96 2.10
C ILE A 267 24.07 23.39 2.19
N VAL A 268 23.18 24.41 2.26
CA VAL A 268 23.58 25.80 2.39
C VAL A 268 24.38 26.04 3.67
N LEU A 269 23.97 25.44 4.78
CA LEU A 269 24.68 25.57 6.06
C LEU A 269 26.07 24.92 6.03
N LEU A 270 26.14 23.68 5.57
CA LEU A 270 27.38 22.90 5.51
C LEU A 270 28.36 23.50 4.50
N ALA A 271 27.90 23.81 3.29
CA ALA A 271 28.72 24.44 2.26
C ALA A 271 29.17 25.84 2.69
N GLY A 272 28.26 26.63 3.29
CA GLY A 272 28.58 27.96 3.82
C GLY A 272 29.68 27.93 4.89
N ALA A 273 29.64 26.94 5.80
CA ALA A 273 30.70 26.72 6.78
C ALA A 273 32.05 26.37 6.11
N ALA A 274 32.03 25.49 5.12
CA ALA A 274 33.22 25.08 4.37
C ALA A 274 33.82 26.26 3.59
N PHE A 275 32.99 27.07 2.93
CA PHE A 275 33.44 28.29 2.24
C PHE A 275 34.05 29.31 3.21
N ALA A 276 33.46 29.49 4.41
CA ALA A 276 33.99 30.37 5.42
C ALA A 276 35.37 29.93 5.95
N VAL A 277 35.60 28.63 6.10
CA VAL A 277 36.90 28.05 6.48
C VAL A 277 37.92 28.25 5.35
N ASN A 278 37.54 27.91 4.10
CA ASN A 278 38.44 28.09 2.94
C ASN A 278 38.83 29.55 2.73
N ALA A 279 37.89 30.48 2.81
CA ALA A 279 38.15 31.89 2.72
C ALA A 279 39.14 32.37 3.80
N ARG A 280 39.09 31.85 5.02
CA ARG A 280 40.04 32.13 6.09
C ARG A 280 41.44 31.59 5.77
N GLN A 281 41.56 30.44 5.17
CA GLN A 281 42.85 29.89 4.75
C GLN A 281 43.50 30.74 3.64
N GLN A 282 42.67 31.28 2.75
CA GLN A 282 43.11 32.15 1.64
C GLN A 282 43.29 33.63 2.03
N GLN A 283 43.16 33.97 3.31
CA GLN A 283 43.17 35.35 3.81
C GLN A 283 44.42 36.12 3.33
N ARG A 284 45.60 35.51 3.40
CA ARG A 284 46.85 36.13 3.01
C ARG A 284 46.90 36.41 1.49
N THR A 285 46.44 35.46 0.70
CA THR A 285 46.37 35.62 -0.79
C THR A 285 45.37 36.72 -1.16
N LEU A 286 44.21 36.77 -0.52
CA LEU A 286 43.21 37.82 -0.74
C LEU A 286 43.73 39.20 -0.32
N ALA A 287 44.53 39.28 0.76
CA ALA A 287 45.16 40.52 1.22
C ALA A 287 46.27 41.01 0.22
N ILE A 288 47.02 40.10 -0.38
CA ILE A 288 47.98 40.41 -1.43
C ILE A 288 47.25 40.96 -2.66
N VAL A 289 46.18 40.32 -3.11
CA VAL A 289 45.38 40.79 -4.25
C VAL A 289 44.78 42.17 -3.98
N ALA A 290 44.35 42.44 -2.75
CA ALA A 290 43.84 43.74 -2.33
C ALA A 290 44.96 44.81 -2.30
N SER A 291 46.22 44.46 -1.89
CA SER A 291 47.33 45.39 -1.84
C SER A 291 47.83 45.83 -3.22
N ILE A 292 47.60 45.05 -4.28
CA ILE A 292 47.91 45.43 -5.68
C ILE A 292 46.74 46.11 -6.39
N GLY A 293 45.73 46.59 -5.65
CA GLY A 293 44.72 47.53 -6.15
C GLY A 293 43.32 46.87 -6.42
N ALA A 294 43.10 45.61 -6.05
CA ALA A 294 41.78 45.03 -6.19
C ALA A 294 40.77 45.69 -5.24
N ASN A 295 39.67 46.16 -5.82
CA ASN A 295 38.60 46.76 -5.03
C ASN A 295 37.72 45.71 -4.32
N ARG A 296 36.81 46.17 -3.44
CA ARG A 296 35.94 45.27 -2.68
C ARG A 296 35.02 44.43 -3.57
N SER A 297 34.59 44.99 -4.72
CA SER A 297 33.75 44.29 -5.68
C SER A 297 34.50 43.14 -6.37
N THR A 298 35.77 43.32 -6.66
CA THR A 298 36.64 42.29 -7.25
C THR A 298 36.83 41.11 -6.29
N LEU A 299 37.14 41.38 -5.02
CA LEU A 299 37.28 40.35 -3.99
C LEU A 299 35.94 39.57 -3.76
N PHE A 300 34.86 40.32 -3.76
CA PHE A 300 33.53 39.71 -3.68
C PHE A 300 33.24 38.83 -4.90
N ALA A 301 33.53 39.30 -6.11
CA ALA A 301 33.32 38.55 -7.33
C ALA A 301 34.17 37.27 -7.38
N VAL A 302 35.44 37.34 -6.99
CA VAL A 302 36.31 36.16 -6.94
C VAL A 302 35.78 35.06 -5.97
N LEU A 303 35.38 35.48 -4.78
CA LEU A 303 34.85 34.53 -3.80
C LEU A 303 33.49 33.95 -4.21
N SER A 304 32.60 34.78 -4.78
CA SER A 304 31.28 34.33 -5.22
C SER A 304 31.37 33.46 -6.48
N SER A 305 32.27 33.76 -7.43
CA SER A 305 32.48 32.90 -8.61
C SER A 305 32.99 31.50 -8.26
N THR A 306 33.83 31.40 -7.23
CA THR A 306 34.28 30.10 -6.70
C THR A 306 33.11 29.26 -6.24
N GLY A 307 32.10 29.89 -5.60
CA GLY A 307 30.87 29.19 -5.18
C GLY A 307 30.02 28.70 -6.35
N ILE A 308 29.91 29.54 -7.42
CA ILE A 308 29.19 29.16 -8.64
C ILE A 308 29.85 27.95 -9.30
N VAL A 309 31.19 28.00 -9.50
CA VAL A 309 31.94 26.90 -10.15
C VAL A 309 31.84 25.60 -9.35
N LEU A 310 32.06 25.67 -8.03
CA LEU A 310 31.98 24.50 -7.17
C LEU A 310 30.55 23.96 -7.05
N GLY A 311 29.55 24.84 -7.06
CA GLY A 311 28.13 24.48 -7.08
C GLY A 311 27.75 23.79 -8.38
N PHE A 312 28.19 24.31 -9.52
CA PHE A 312 27.96 23.73 -10.85
C PHE A 312 28.59 22.33 -10.97
N ILE A 313 29.91 22.25 -10.67
CA ILE A 313 30.63 20.96 -10.77
C ILE A 313 30.06 19.97 -9.77
N GLY A 314 29.78 20.39 -8.53
CA GLY A 314 29.15 19.56 -7.51
C GLY A 314 27.73 19.11 -7.92
N GLY A 315 26.97 19.99 -8.55
CA GLY A 315 25.66 19.71 -9.11
C GLY A 315 25.70 18.66 -10.21
N VAL A 316 26.58 18.85 -11.22
CA VAL A 316 26.71 17.89 -12.32
C VAL A 316 27.18 16.52 -11.82
N LEU A 317 28.24 16.47 -11.02
CA LEU A 317 28.74 15.23 -10.45
C LEU A 317 27.71 14.54 -9.54
N GLY A 318 27.02 15.33 -8.70
CA GLY A 318 25.94 14.82 -7.86
C GLY A 318 24.82 14.21 -8.69
N THR A 319 24.36 14.90 -9.72
CA THR A 319 23.30 14.39 -10.62
C THR A 319 23.73 13.11 -11.32
N LEU A 320 24.94 13.03 -11.85
CA LEU A 320 25.45 11.81 -12.48
C LEU A 320 25.53 10.63 -11.50
N LEU A 321 26.04 10.87 -10.28
CA LEU A 321 26.08 9.86 -9.22
C LEU A 321 24.65 9.44 -8.79
N GLY A 322 23.72 10.38 -8.77
CA GLY A 322 22.31 10.11 -8.45
C GLY A 322 21.63 9.23 -9.50
N ILE A 323 21.86 9.53 -10.78
CA ILE A 323 21.36 8.71 -11.90
C ILE A 323 21.94 7.28 -11.82
N SER A 324 23.25 7.14 -11.60
CA SER A 324 23.91 5.84 -11.48
C SER A 324 23.41 5.07 -10.24
N GLY A 325 23.24 5.77 -9.12
CA GLY A 325 22.68 5.20 -7.90
C GLY A 325 21.22 4.73 -8.06
N ALA A 326 20.40 5.53 -8.75
CA ALA A 326 19.01 5.15 -9.08
C ALA A 326 18.98 3.92 -9.99
N ALA A 327 19.82 3.87 -11.02
CA ALA A 327 19.90 2.70 -11.91
C ALA A 327 20.31 1.44 -11.14
N GLY A 328 21.31 1.54 -10.25
CA GLY A 328 21.74 0.43 -9.40
C GLY A 328 20.64 0.00 -8.42
N PHE A 329 19.95 0.94 -7.77
CA PHE A 329 18.84 0.67 -6.87
C PHE A 329 17.69 -0.05 -7.61
N MET A 330 17.28 0.49 -8.75
CA MET A 330 16.21 -0.11 -9.58
C MET A 330 16.60 -1.51 -10.09
N ALA A 331 17.87 -1.72 -10.48
CA ALA A 331 18.33 -3.04 -10.92
C ALA A 331 18.26 -4.10 -9.83
N VAL A 332 18.46 -3.71 -8.55
CA VAL A 332 18.38 -4.62 -7.40
C VAL A 332 16.95 -4.84 -6.93
N THR A 333 16.10 -3.81 -7.02
CA THR A 333 14.73 -3.86 -6.47
C THR A 333 13.66 -4.18 -7.52
N ASN A 334 14.03 -4.31 -8.80
CA ASN A 334 13.09 -4.59 -9.89
C ASN A 334 12.51 -6.00 -9.75
N ASP A 335 11.19 -6.10 -9.63
CA ASP A 335 10.45 -7.37 -9.62
C ASP A 335 10.15 -7.92 -11.02
N GLY A 336 10.61 -7.23 -12.07
CA GLY A 336 10.40 -7.59 -13.48
C GLY A 336 9.06 -7.12 -14.05
N SER A 337 8.16 -6.55 -13.23
CA SER A 337 6.88 -6.04 -13.71
C SER A 337 6.98 -4.61 -14.25
N SER A 338 6.16 -4.32 -15.26
CA SER A 338 5.95 -2.94 -15.74
C SER A 338 5.09 -2.10 -14.80
N THR A 339 4.54 -2.68 -13.73
CA THR A 339 3.78 -1.97 -12.71
C THR A 339 4.68 -1.32 -11.67
N GLN A 340 5.83 -1.91 -11.37
CA GLN A 340 6.81 -1.36 -10.43
C GLN A 340 7.70 -0.31 -11.10
N TYR A 341 8.36 -0.69 -12.18
CA TYR A 341 9.21 0.20 -12.99
C TYR A 341 8.87 0.06 -14.48
N PRO A 342 7.88 0.85 -14.97
CA PRO A 342 7.50 0.84 -16.38
C PRO A 342 8.66 1.12 -17.34
N GLY A 343 9.60 1.99 -16.91
CA GLY A 343 10.78 2.34 -17.67
C GLY A 343 11.82 3.07 -16.84
N PHE A 344 12.97 3.36 -17.43
CA PHE A 344 14.00 4.20 -16.83
C PHE A 344 13.86 5.63 -17.34
N HIS A 345 13.30 6.52 -16.51
CA HIS A 345 12.95 7.87 -16.93
C HIS A 345 13.91 8.91 -16.38
N LEU A 346 14.53 9.63 -17.30
CA LEU A 346 15.35 10.80 -17.02
C LEU A 346 14.56 12.07 -17.38
N ASN A 347 13.92 12.70 -16.40
CA ASN A 347 13.29 13.99 -16.62
C ASN A 347 14.37 15.08 -16.70
N SER A 348 14.87 15.35 -17.94
CA SER A 348 15.96 16.27 -18.20
C SER A 348 15.71 17.69 -17.65
N ALA A 349 14.46 18.16 -17.69
CA ALA A 349 14.08 19.47 -17.16
C ALA A 349 14.24 19.55 -15.65
N ILE A 350 13.80 18.52 -14.91
CA ILE A 350 13.95 18.49 -13.44
C ILE A 350 15.43 18.33 -13.09
N LEU A 351 16.17 17.43 -13.76
CA LEU A 351 17.59 17.22 -13.50
C LEU A 351 18.41 18.49 -13.80
N ALA A 352 18.13 19.20 -14.89
CA ALA A 352 18.75 20.50 -15.18
C ALA A 352 18.41 21.54 -14.09
N THR A 353 17.15 21.57 -13.64
CA THR A 353 16.74 22.44 -12.53
C THR A 353 17.51 22.12 -11.25
N ILE A 354 17.78 20.86 -10.93
CA ILE A 354 18.60 20.44 -9.79
C ILE A 354 20.03 20.95 -9.93
N VAL A 355 20.64 20.91 -11.12
CA VAL A 355 21.99 21.45 -11.36
C VAL A 355 22.02 22.97 -11.22
N ILE A 356 21.05 23.69 -11.81
CA ILE A 356 20.91 25.16 -11.64
C ILE A 356 20.75 25.49 -10.16
N PHE A 357 19.95 24.73 -9.46
CA PHE A 357 19.68 24.85 -8.05
C PHE A 357 20.95 24.62 -7.21
N ALA A 358 21.73 23.57 -7.48
CA ALA A 358 23.00 23.30 -6.83
C ALA A 358 24.00 24.45 -7.05
N THR A 359 23.99 25.02 -8.25
CA THR A 359 24.82 26.21 -8.60
C THR A 359 24.40 27.42 -7.78
N GLY A 360 23.09 27.67 -7.66
CA GLY A 360 22.49 28.70 -6.81
C GLY A 360 22.86 28.54 -5.32
N ILE A 361 22.76 27.30 -4.81
CA ILE A 361 23.18 26.99 -3.45
C ILE A 361 24.65 27.26 -3.22
N GLY A 362 25.52 26.83 -4.14
CA GLY A 362 26.96 27.14 -4.09
C GLY A 362 27.23 28.62 -4.07
N TRP A 363 26.51 29.37 -4.90
CA TRP A 363 26.59 30.85 -4.92
C TRP A 363 26.12 31.47 -3.61
N ILE A 364 24.90 31.15 -3.11
CA ILE A 364 24.34 31.67 -1.85
C ILE A 364 25.27 31.35 -0.66
N SER A 365 25.78 30.12 -0.60
CA SER A 365 26.69 29.66 0.46
C SER A 365 27.99 30.47 0.45
N SER A 366 28.51 30.85 -0.71
CA SER A 366 29.72 31.66 -0.86
C SER A 366 29.49 33.16 -0.55
N LEU A 367 28.23 33.68 -0.75
CA LEU A 367 27.90 35.08 -0.47
C LEU A 367 28.17 35.48 1.00
N THR A 368 27.87 34.58 1.95
CA THR A 368 28.10 34.83 3.37
C THR A 368 29.58 34.99 3.69
N ALA A 369 30.41 34.17 3.08
CA ALA A 369 31.87 34.29 3.14
C ALA A 369 32.35 35.56 2.41
N ALA A 370 31.92 35.82 1.18
CA ALA A 370 32.29 36.96 0.38
C ALA A 370 31.93 38.30 1.06
N ALA A 371 30.72 38.42 1.63
CA ALA A 371 30.29 39.61 2.35
C ALA A 371 31.09 39.88 3.65
N ALA A 372 31.52 38.84 4.34
CA ALA A 372 32.36 38.96 5.53
C ALA A 372 33.77 39.46 5.17
N TRP A 373 34.30 39.04 4.04
CA TRP A 373 35.66 39.33 3.59
C TRP A 373 35.77 40.59 2.75
N SER A 374 34.69 41.09 2.15
CA SER A 374 34.70 42.40 1.46
C SER A 374 35.02 43.60 2.40
N LYS A 375 34.94 43.38 3.73
CA LYS A 375 35.28 44.37 4.79
C LYS A 375 36.64 44.10 5.42
N LEU A 376 37.56 43.44 4.72
CA LEU A 376 38.86 43.03 5.25
C LEU A 376 39.71 44.26 5.57
N ASP A 377 40.32 44.28 6.78
CA ASP A 377 41.40 45.20 7.13
C ASP A 377 42.71 44.60 6.57
N VAL A 378 43.10 45.11 5.37
CA VAL A 378 44.27 44.65 4.62
C VAL A 378 45.54 44.71 5.45
N VAL A 379 45.73 45.81 6.19
CA VAL A 379 46.92 46.04 7.02
C VAL A 379 46.97 45.08 8.20
N GLY A 380 45.85 44.87 8.86
CA GLY A 380 45.75 43.90 9.96
C GLY A 380 45.95 42.45 9.48
N ALA A 381 45.41 42.10 8.30
CA ALA A 381 45.58 40.78 7.71
C ALA A 381 47.03 40.47 7.30
N LEU A 382 47.74 41.43 6.74
CA LEU A 382 49.18 41.31 6.40
C LEU A 382 50.09 41.20 7.64
N ARG A 383 49.69 41.84 8.74
CA ARG A 383 50.38 41.77 10.06
C ARG A 383 50.06 40.51 10.86
N GLY A 384 49.19 39.66 10.36
CA GLY A 384 48.82 38.42 11.06
C GLY A 384 47.87 38.64 12.26
N ALA A 385 47.28 39.82 12.41
CA ALA A 385 46.38 40.12 13.54
C ALA A 385 45.06 39.41 13.39
N ARG A 386 44.75 38.50 14.31
CA ARG A 386 43.46 37.79 14.42
C ARG A 386 42.47 38.59 15.27
N ARG A 387 41.67 39.48 14.66
CA ARG A 387 40.52 40.08 15.36
C ARG A 387 39.31 39.19 15.21
N PRO A 388 38.71 38.69 16.32
CA PRO A 388 37.44 37.99 16.25
C PRO A 388 36.35 39.00 15.83
N PRO A 389 35.42 38.60 14.92
CA PRO A 389 34.33 39.50 14.53
C PRO A 389 33.45 39.79 15.75
N ALA A 390 33.14 41.08 15.97
CA ALA A 390 32.25 41.52 17.05
C ALA A 390 30.83 40.93 16.82
N THR A 391 30.33 40.17 17.78
CA THR A 391 28.97 39.62 17.75
C THR A 391 27.96 40.75 17.99
N SER A 392 27.18 41.12 16.95
CA SER A 392 26.11 42.10 17.07
C SER A 392 25.02 41.58 18.02
N ARG A 393 24.65 42.40 19.02
CA ARG A 393 23.53 42.11 19.96
C ARG A 393 22.18 41.99 19.27
N ARG A 394 22.00 42.49 18.03
CA ARG A 394 20.76 42.47 17.28
C ARG A 394 20.46 41.13 16.61
N ARG A 395 21.48 40.30 16.31
CA ARG A 395 21.31 38.99 15.66
C ARG A 395 20.47 37.98 16.44
N PRO A 396 20.69 37.84 17.76
CA PRO A 396 19.87 36.90 18.56
C PRO A 396 18.42 37.34 18.70
N LEU A 397 18.14 38.64 18.76
CA LEU A 397 16.76 39.16 18.81
C LEU A 397 16.04 38.86 17.48
N ALA A 398 16.70 39.09 16.36
CA ALA A 398 16.16 38.73 15.05
C ALA A 398 15.95 37.22 14.96
N GLY A 399 16.86 36.39 15.51
CA GLY A 399 16.73 34.93 15.57
C GLY A 399 15.50 34.47 16.36
N THR A 400 15.24 35.09 17.56
CA THR A 400 14.04 34.73 18.34
C THR A 400 12.74 35.14 17.65
N ILE A 401 12.72 36.27 16.93
CA ILE A 401 11.56 36.72 16.16
C ILE A 401 11.29 35.76 15.02
N VAL A 402 12.32 35.39 14.23
CA VAL A 402 12.20 34.46 13.11
C VAL A 402 11.79 33.06 13.61
N LEU A 403 12.33 32.61 14.74
CA LEU A 403 11.91 31.36 15.38
C LEU A 403 10.43 31.37 15.77
N ALA A 404 10.00 32.41 16.45
CA ALA A 404 8.61 32.60 16.87
C ALA A 404 7.67 32.66 15.66
N LEU A 405 8.05 33.40 14.61
CA LEU A 405 7.29 33.45 13.36
C LEU A 405 7.20 32.08 12.69
N GLY A 406 8.29 31.33 12.64
CA GLY A 406 8.32 29.97 12.10
C GLY A 406 7.41 29.02 12.86
N LEU A 407 7.43 29.06 14.19
CA LEU A 407 6.53 28.25 15.03
C LEU A 407 5.06 28.65 14.83
N LEU A 408 4.78 29.96 14.75
CA LEU A 408 3.43 30.47 14.49
C LEU A 408 2.92 30.05 13.09
N CYS A 409 3.75 30.13 12.07
CA CYS A 409 3.39 29.66 10.72
C CYS A 409 3.11 28.15 10.72
N THR A 410 3.94 27.33 11.36
CA THR A 410 3.72 25.89 11.46
C THR A 410 2.40 25.58 12.16
N LEU A 411 2.15 26.23 13.31
CA LEU A 411 0.93 26.06 14.08
C LEU A 411 -0.32 26.51 13.30
N ALA A 412 -0.24 27.70 12.68
CA ALA A 412 -1.32 28.24 11.86
C ALA A 412 -1.64 27.35 10.64
N GLY A 413 -0.59 26.84 9.95
CA GLY A 413 -0.72 25.92 8.86
C GLY A 413 -1.37 24.59 9.29
N GLY A 414 -0.93 24.03 10.41
CA GLY A 414 -1.51 22.82 11.00
C GLY A 414 -2.98 23.01 11.37
N ILE A 415 -3.31 24.09 12.08
CA ILE A 415 -4.69 24.43 12.45
C ILE A 415 -5.56 24.64 11.18
N ALA A 416 -5.03 25.35 10.18
CA ALA A 416 -5.74 25.58 8.94
C ALA A 416 -6.06 24.27 8.19
N LEU A 417 -5.09 23.34 8.08
CA LEU A 417 -5.32 22.04 7.45
C LEU A 417 -6.32 21.19 8.24
N VAL A 418 -6.17 21.13 9.56
CA VAL A 418 -7.12 20.44 10.42
C VAL A 418 -8.51 21.06 10.27
N ALA A 419 -8.66 22.37 10.22
CA ALA A 419 -9.94 23.05 10.03
C ALA A 419 -10.56 22.80 8.66
N ILE A 420 -9.75 22.75 7.59
CA ILE A 420 -10.19 22.45 6.22
C ILE A 420 -10.66 20.99 6.13
N LEU A 421 -9.86 20.06 6.62
CA LEU A 421 -10.25 18.66 6.71
C LEU A 421 -11.48 18.48 7.60
N ALA A 422 -11.58 19.29 8.64
CA ALA A 422 -12.70 19.34 9.55
C ALA A 422 -13.96 19.90 8.92
N ALA A 423 -13.81 20.87 8.05
CA ALA A 423 -14.92 21.45 7.33
C ALA A 423 -15.32 20.67 6.07
N GLY A 424 -14.66 19.57 5.61
CA GLY A 424 -14.96 18.72 4.49
C GLY A 424 -14.42 19.13 3.16
N HIS A 425 -13.63 20.07 3.23
CA HIS A 425 -12.99 20.47 2.00
C HIS A 425 -11.74 19.61 1.77
N THR A 426 -11.51 19.27 0.54
CA THR A 426 -10.24 18.65 0.14
C THR A 426 -9.12 19.68 0.29
N THR A 427 -7.92 19.21 0.56
CA THR A 427 -6.70 20.07 0.62
C THR A 427 -6.31 20.67 -0.73
N GLN A 428 -6.99 20.29 -1.82
CA GLN A 428 -6.75 20.77 -3.19
C GLN A 428 -7.24 22.20 -3.47
N GLY A 429 -8.01 22.80 -2.56
CA GLY A 429 -8.47 24.19 -2.69
C GLY A 429 -7.41 25.23 -2.28
N LYS A 430 -7.66 26.52 -2.59
CA LYS A 430 -6.76 27.64 -2.23
C LYS A 430 -6.41 27.67 -0.73
N GLY A 431 -7.35 27.33 0.14
CA GLY A 431 -7.11 27.26 1.58
C GLY A 431 -6.13 26.15 1.98
N GLY A 432 -6.26 24.99 1.36
CA GLY A 432 -5.32 23.87 1.56
C GLY A 432 -3.90 24.20 1.10
N ALA A 433 -3.78 24.82 -0.08
CA ALA A 433 -2.49 25.28 -0.58
C ALA A 433 -1.81 26.27 0.37
N VAL A 434 -2.56 27.20 0.98
CA VAL A 434 -2.02 28.13 2.00
C VAL A 434 -1.57 27.36 3.25
N GLY A 435 -2.38 26.42 3.75
CA GLY A 435 -2.03 25.61 4.91
C GLY A 435 -0.75 24.78 4.69
N ILE A 436 -0.64 24.11 3.54
CA ILE A 436 0.55 23.35 3.13
C ILE A 436 1.77 24.27 3.03
N THR A 437 1.64 25.45 2.40
CA THR A 437 2.71 26.43 2.27
C THR A 437 3.22 26.89 3.63
N LEU A 438 2.33 27.15 4.58
CA LEU A 438 2.69 27.53 5.94
C LEU A 438 3.42 26.41 6.70
N ILE A 439 3.01 25.15 6.50
CA ILE A 439 3.69 23.97 7.09
C ILE A 439 5.07 23.76 6.48
N ILE A 440 5.30 24.11 5.22
CA ILE A 440 6.62 24.04 4.58
C ILE A 440 7.52 25.18 5.07
N ILE A 441 7.02 26.41 5.01
CA ILE A 441 7.81 27.62 5.33
C ILE A 441 8.06 27.73 6.84
N GLY A 442 7.12 27.32 7.67
CA GLY A 442 7.20 27.47 9.11
C GLY A 442 8.44 26.82 9.75
N PRO A 443 8.64 25.50 9.56
CA PRO A 443 9.82 24.81 10.09
C PRO A 443 11.14 25.35 9.51
N LEU A 444 11.17 25.77 8.22
CA LEU A 444 12.36 26.41 7.62
C LEU A 444 12.71 27.72 8.33
N LEU A 445 11.71 28.58 8.58
CA LEU A 445 11.93 29.80 9.36
C LEU A 445 12.36 29.49 10.78
N ALA A 446 11.75 28.50 11.43
CA ALA A 446 12.13 28.08 12.77
C ALA A 446 13.59 27.62 12.81
N GLN A 447 14.03 26.85 11.81
CA GLN A 447 15.39 26.37 11.68
C GLN A 447 16.40 27.53 11.47
N ILE A 448 16.06 28.48 10.60
CA ILE A 448 16.86 29.71 10.41
C ILE A 448 16.94 30.49 11.71
N GLY A 449 15.80 30.70 12.40
CA GLY A 449 15.74 31.39 13.66
C GLY A 449 16.59 30.72 14.74
N LEU A 450 16.54 29.39 14.82
CA LEU A 450 17.30 28.58 15.76
C LEU A 450 18.81 28.66 15.47
N SER A 451 19.20 28.66 14.17
CA SER A 451 20.59 28.86 13.75
C SER A 451 21.11 30.26 14.13
N LEU A 452 20.29 31.29 13.98
CA LEU A 452 20.63 32.66 14.40
C LEU A 452 20.72 32.76 15.93
N CYS A 453 19.95 31.99 16.68
CA CYS A 453 20.03 31.87 18.15
C CYS A 453 21.19 30.99 18.62
N GLY A 454 21.85 30.23 17.73
CA GLY A 454 22.90 29.27 18.05
C GLY A 454 23.97 29.76 19.02
N PRO A 455 24.52 31.00 18.87
CA PRO A 455 25.51 31.53 19.82
C PRO A 455 25.00 31.66 21.28
N ILE A 456 23.68 31.92 21.45
CA ILE A 456 23.08 31.99 22.79
C ILE A 456 22.85 30.58 23.32
N ILE A 457 22.33 29.68 22.46
CA ILE A 457 22.08 28.26 22.81
C ILE A 457 23.38 27.62 23.28
N LEU A 458 24.48 27.78 22.54
CA LEU A 458 25.78 27.26 22.92
C LEU A 458 26.29 27.83 24.25
N ARG A 459 26.02 29.10 24.56
CA ARG A 459 26.32 29.69 25.88
C ARG A 459 25.48 29.11 27.02
N ILE A 460 24.18 28.85 26.75
CA ILE A 460 23.27 28.20 27.71
C ILE A 460 23.76 26.77 27.97
N ILE A 461 24.09 26.02 26.96
CA ILE A 461 24.64 24.66 27.04
C ILE A 461 25.95 24.67 27.85
N ALA A 462 26.86 25.61 27.54
CA ALA A 462 28.11 25.72 28.29
C ALA A 462 27.94 26.09 29.76
N ARG A 463 26.86 26.83 30.13
CA ARG A 463 26.50 27.11 31.52
C ARG A 463 25.89 25.86 32.16
N ALA A 464 24.98 25.18 31.51
CA ALA A 464 24.37 23.94 32.00
C ALA A 464 25.43 22.85 32.24
N ALA A 465 26.39 22.72 31.32
CA ALA A 465 27.51 21.78 31.39
C ALA A 465 28.58 22.18 32.41
N SER A 466 28.43 23.32 33.15
CA SER A 466 29.40 23.74 34.16
C SER A 466 29.52 22.75 35.32
N ARG A 467 28.48 21.92 35.55
CA ARG A 467 28.45 20.89 36.58
C ARG A 467 28.85 19.50 36.09
N SER A 468 29.12 19.34 34.75
CA SER A 468 29.55 18.07 34.16
C SER A 468 31.07 17.87 34.29
N GLY A 469 31.56 16.70 33.89
CA GLY A 469 32.99 16.34 33.92
C GLY A 469 33.87 17.29 33.11
N LEU A 470 35.17 17.31 33.37
CA LEU A 470 36.15 18.22 32.80
C LEU A 470 36.13 18.31 31.29
N ALA A 471 36.01 17.15 30.61
CA ALA A 471 36.01 17.07 29.13
C ALA A 471 34.80 17.81 28.53
N ALA A 472 33.57 17.56 29.05
CA ALA A 472 32.35 18.18 28.58
C ALA A 472 32.36 19.70 28.86
N ARG A 473 32.87 20.13 29.98
CA ARG A 473 33.02 21.53 30.36
C ARG A 473 34.01 22.29 29.45
N LEU A 474 35.12 21.65 29.09
CA LEU A 474 36.09 22.24 28.15
C LEU A 474 35.50 22.31 26.72
N ALA A 475 34.93 21.24 26.22
CA ALA A 475 34.34 21.16 24.88
C ALA A 475 33.21 22.21 24.69
N THR A 476 32.28 22.32 25.66
CA THR A 476 31.17 23.26 25.56
C THR A 476 31.61 24.73 25.69
N ARG A 477 32.65 25.02 26.50
CA ARG A 477 33.26 26.35 26.55
C ARG A 477 33.99 26.71 25.28
N ASP A 478 34.68 25.75 24.64
CA ASP A 478 35.35 26.00 23.35
C ASP A 478 34.31 26.26 22.26
N ALA A 479 33.26 25.45 22.17
CA ALA A 479 32.15 25.67 21.23
C ALA A 479 31.49 27.06 21.41
N ALA A 480 31.25 27.46 22.65
CA ALA A 480 30.65 28.77 22.97
C ALA A 480 31.60 29.98 22.66
N ARG A 481 32.94 29.78 22.72
CA ARG A 481 33.95 30.80 22.34
C ARG A 481 34.13 30.92 20.84
N ASN A 482 33.86 29.81 20.09
CA ASN A 482 34.05 29.74 18.65
C ASN A 482 32.71 29.53 17.91
N PRO A 483 31.72 30.43 18.04
CA PRO A 483 30.38 30.23 17.49
C PRO A 483 30.38 30.16 15.94
N GLY A 484 31.33 30.78 15.27
CA GLY A 484 31.41 30.74 13.81
C GLY A 484 31.75 29.37 13.22
N ARG A 485 32.24 28.43 14.03
CA ARG A 485 32.46 27.02 13.66
C ARG A 485 31.40 26.11 14.24
N ALA A 486 31.03 26.37 15.50
CA ALA A 486 30.11 25.46 16.23
C ALA A 486 28.65 25.62 15.79
N VAL A 487 28.17 26.85 15.46
CA VAL A 487 26.77 27.07 15.06
C VAL A 487 26.37 26.36 13.76
N PRO A 488 27.17 26.43 12.66
CA PRO A 488 26.82 25.65 11.47
C PRO A 488 26.77 24.14 11.71
N ALA A 489 27.72 23.58 12.46
CA ALA A 489 27.73 22.18 12.81
C ALA A 489 26.51 21.79 13.65
N PHE A 490 26.16 22.60 14.66
CA PHE A 490 24.96 22.43 15.47
C PHE A 490 23.68 22.47 14.60
N ALA A 491 23.59 23.46 13.70
CA ALA A 491 22.43 23.62 12.83
C ALA A 491 22.30 22.44 11.85
N ALA A 492 23.39 21.92 11.32
CA ALA A 492 23.38 20.75 10.44
C ALA A 492 22.88 19.49 11.18
N ILE A 493 23.43 19.21 12.37
CA ILE A 493 22.97 18.09 13.20
C ILE A 493 21.47 18.22 13.50
N LEU A 494 21.02 19.42 13.85
CA LEU A 494 19.63 19.70 14.14
C LEU A 494 18.72 19.41 12.92
N THR A 495 19.14 19.85 11.74
CA THR A 495 18.40 19.62 10.48
C THR A 495 18.34 18.12 10.14
N THR A 496 19.47 17.42 10.23
CA THR A 496 19.54 15.98 9.96
C THR A 496 18.61 15.19 10.91
N VAL A 497 18.62 15.51 12.20
CA VAL A 497 17.75 14.89 13.19
C VAL A 497 16.27 15.20 12.90
N PHE A 498 15.96 16.46 12.55
CA PHE A 498 14.60 16.85 12.18
C PHE A 498 14.10 16.07 10.96
N VAL A 499 14.89 16.00 9.88
CA VAL A 499 14.54 15.27 8.66
C VAL A 499 14.35 13.78 8.94
N ALA A 500 15.24 13.17 9.74
CA ALA A 500 15.13 11.77 10.12
C ALA A 500 13.84 11.49 10.90
N ILE A 501 13.53 12.31 11.92
CA ILE A 501 12.31 12.16 12.72
C ILE A 501 11.06 12.40 11.85
N PHE A 502 11.08 13.41 10.99
CA PHE A 502 9.98 13.70 10.08
C PHE A 502 9.72 12.52 9.11
N ALA A 503 10.77 11.99 8.49
CA ALA A 503 10.67 10.84 7.59
C ALA A 503 10.14 9.59 8.33
N MET A 504 10.69 9.28 9.51
CA MET A 504 10.23 8.15 10.33
C MET A 504 8.74 8.27 10.70
N ASN A 505 8.30 9.47 11.12
CA ASN A 505 6.88 9.68 11.45
C ASN A 505 5.98 9.54 10.23
N THR A 506 6.42 10.02 9.05
CA THR A 506 5.64 9.90 7.81
C THR A 506 5.49 8.43 7.40
N ILE A 507 6.59 7.65 7.44
CA ILE A 507 6.59 6.21 7.13
C ILE A 507 5.71 5.45 8.13
N SER A 508 5.88 5.70 9.43
CA SER A 508 5.07 5.05 10.47
C SER A 508 3.58 5.35 10.33
N SER A 509 3.23 6.58 9.94
CA SER A 509 1.84 6.97 9.72
C SER A 509 1.24 6.29 8.49
N ALA A 510 2.02 6.14 7.41
CA ALA A 510 1.59 5.42 6.22
C ALA A 510 1.41 3.92 6.51
N GLN A 511 2.34 3.31 7.26
CA GLN A 511 2.23 1.93 7.69
C GLN A 511 0.99 1.72 8.57
N ALA A 512 0.77 2.57 9.56
CA ALA A 512 -0.40 2.49 10.44
C ALA A 512 -1.74 2.60 9.68
N LEU A 513 -1.78 3.39 8.61
CA LEU A 513 -2.96 3.47 7.74
C LEU A 513 -3.17 2.17 6.95
N GLN A 514 -2.11 1.59 6.43
CA GLN A 514 -2.16 0.30 5.73
C GLN A 514 -2.59 -0.83 6.68
N ASP A 515 -2.01 -0.88 7.87
CA ASP A 515 -2.37 -1.86 8.90
C ASP A 515 -3.85 -1.74 9.31
N ALA A 516 -4.36 -0.51 9.43
CA ALA A 516 -5.75 -0.24 9.78
C ALA A 516 -6.75 -0.61 8.66
N SER A 517 -6.31 -0.66 7.41
CA SER A 517 -7.16 -1.04 6.27
C SER A 517 -7.02 -2.52 5.88
N TYR A 518 -6.06 -3.23 6.47
CA TYR A 518 -5.82 -4.64 6.15
C TYR A 518 -6.91 -5.54 6.72
N GLN A 519 -7.41 -6.47 5.89
CA GLN A 519 -8.43 -7.44 6.29
C GLN A 519 -7.74 -8.76 6.67
N TRP A 520 -7.71 -9.02 7.96
CA TRP A 520 -7.12 -10.22 8.53
C TRP A 520 -8.02 -11.44 8.31
N ALA A 521 -7.44 -12.55 7.87
CA ALA A 521 -8.15 -13.82 7.80
C ALA A 521 -8.05 -14.60 9.13
N THR A 522 -6.90 -14.53 9.80
CA THR A 522 -6.61 -15.14 11.11
C THR A 522 -5.57 -14.28 11.83
N ALA A 523 -5.10 -14.67 13.00
CA ALA A 523 -3.97 -13.99 13.64
C ALA A 523 -2.67 -14.24 12.84
N LYS A 524 -1.77 -13.27 12.88
CA LYS A 524 -0.50 -13.32 12.14
C LYS A 524 0.31 -14.58 12.43
N GLY A 525 0.84 -15.22 11.39
CA GLY A 525 1.65 -16.44 11.48
C GLY A 525 0.84 -17.71 11.69
N GLN A 526 -0.47 -17.65 11.53
CA GLN A 526 -1.32 -18.82 11.58
C GLN A 526 -1.58 -19.36 10.19
N VAL A 527 -1.71 -20.68 10.11
CA VAL A 527 -2.12 -21.43 8.93
C VAL A 527 -3.53 -21.94 9.14
N ALA A 528 -4.36 -21.70 8.13
CA ALA A 528 -5.73 -22.15 8.10
C ALA A 528 -5.95 -23.15 6.97
N SER A 529 -6.64 -24.28 7.28
CA SER A 529 -7.12 -25.21 6.26
C SER A 529 -8.62 -25.38 6.40
N ARG A 530 -9.33 -25.17 5.30
CA ARG A 530 -10.79 -25.25 5.27
C ARG A 530 -11.27 -26.70 5.34
N VAL A 531 -12.33 -26.94 6.08
CA VAL A 531 -13.04 -28.23 6.12
C VAL A 531 -14.15 -28.29 5.06
N LEU A 532 -14.70 -27.13 4.72
CA LEU A 532 -15.65 -26.95 3.62
C LEU A 532 -14.88 -26.57 2.35
N TYR A 533 -15.22 -27.15 1.22
CA TYR A 533 -14.62 -26.85 -0.07
C TYR A 533 -15.64 -27.01 -1.20
N TRP A 534 -15.44 -26.28 -2.27
CA TRP A 534 -16.21 -26.43 -3.49
C TRP A 534 -15.67 -27.62 -4.29
N ASP A 535 -16.53 -28.60 -4.55
CA ASP A 535 -16.20 -29.74 -5.42
C ASP A 535 -16.58 -29.39 -6.87
N PRO A 536 -15.62 -29.16 -7.75
CA PRO A 536 -15.90 -28.79 -9.13
C PRO A 536 -16.51 -29.94 -9.93
N SER A 537 -16.37 -31.19 -9.49
CA SER A 537 -16.93 -32.37 -10.19
C SER A 537 -18.43 -32.49 -9.97
N THR A 538 -18.89 -32.20 -8.76
CA THR A 538 -20.32 -32.25 -8.39
C THR A 538 -21.00 -30.90 -8.45
N GLN A 539 -20.23 -29.80 -8.60
CA GLN A 539 -20.68 -28.40 -8.51
C GLN A 539 -21.43 -28.12 -7.21
N LYS A 540 -20.99 -28.70 -6.10
CA LYS A 540 -21.56 -28.54 -4.77
C LYS A 540 -20.50 -28.31 -3.73
N THR A 541 -20.91 -27.70 -2.62
CA THR A 541 -20.07 -27.63 -1.44
C THR A 541 -19.94 -29.05 -0.83
N ALA A 542 -18.71 -29.47 -0.66
CA ALA A 542 -18.37 -30.74 0.00
C ALA A 542 -17.66 -30.48 1.32
N ARG A 543 -17.65 -31.47 2.21
CA ARG A 543 -17.05 -31.37 3.53
C ARG A 543 -16.08 -32.52 3.79
N VAL A 544 -14.97 -32.25 4.42
CA VAL A 544 -14.04 -33.27 4.91
C VAL A 544 -14.72 -34.05 6.04
N THR A 545 -14.90 -35.35 5.86
CA THR A 545 -15.61 -36.22 6.79
C THR A 545 -14.87 -36.37 8.13
N ASP A 546 -13.54 -36.42 8.09
CA ASP A 546 -12.67 -36.54 9.27
C ASP A 546 -11.61 -35.44 9.30
N PRO A 547 -11.89 -34.28 9.93
CA PRO A 547 -10.92 -33.18 10.02
C PRO A 547 -9.61 -33.52 10.73
N SER A 548 -9.58 -34.59 11.55
CA SER A 548 -8.35 -35.03 12.23
C SER A 548 -7.28 -35.50 11.24
N ARG A 549 -7.71 -35.91 10.04
CA ARG A 549 -6.77 -36.21 8.94
C ARG A 549 -6.07 -34.97 8.41
N LEU A 550 -6.79 -33.83 8.34
CA LEU A 550 -6.18 -32.53 7.98
C LEU A 550 -5.19 -32.09 9.06
N GLU A 551 -5.53 -32.24 10.34
CA GLU A 551 -4.60 -31.91 11.43
C GLU A 551 -3.31 -32.72 11.33
N ARG A 552 -3.42 -34.03 11.04
CA ARG A 552 -2.23 -34.90 10.86
C ARG A 552 -1.42 -34.53 9.63
N ALA A 553 -2.07 -34.19 8.52
CA ALA A 553 -1.41 -33.75 7.30
C ALA A 553 -0.61 -32.46 7.54
N LEU A 554 -1.20 -31.46 8.19
CA LEU A 554 -0.50 -30.21 8.52
C LEU A 554 0.64 -30.43 9.51
N ARG A 555 0.47 -31.26 10.55
CA ARG A 555 1.55 -31.59 11.50
C ARG A 555 2.72 -32.34 10.87
N SER A 556 2.48 -33.12 9.83
CA SER A 556 3.56 -33.86 9.16
C SER A 556 4.38 -33.01 8.17
N THR A 557 3.89 -31.84 7.80
CA THR A 557 4.47 -31.00 6.74
C THR A 557 4.92 -29.61 7.21
N LEU A 558 4.39 -29.15 8.35
CA LEU A 558 4.69 -27.82 8.91
C LEU A 558 5.17 -27.93 10.36
N ASP A 559 5.98 -26.97 10.78
CA ASP A 559 6.42 -26.86 12.19
C ASP A 559 5.32 -26.27 13.07
N VAL A 560 4.37 -27.12 13.43
CA VAL A 560 3.15 -26.75 14.12
C VAL A 560 3.35 -26.71 15.64
N LYS A 561 3.17 -25.53 16.25
CA LYS A 561 3.16 -25.35 17.70
C LYS A 561 1.82 -25.82 18.31
N THR A 562 0.71 -25.35 17.77
CA THR A 562 -0.63 -25.69 18.23
C THR A 562 -1.55 -25.84 17.04
N ILE A 563 -2.43 -26.83 17.03
CA ILE A 563 -3.42 -27.04 15.96
C ILE A 563 -4.72 -27.51 16.57
N ARG A 564 -5.83 -27.02 16.06
CA ARG A 564 -7.17 -27.37 16.46
C ARG A 564 -8.16 -27.30 15.31
N THR A 565 -9.14 -28.20 15.32
CA THR A 565 -10.32 -28.08 14.49
C THR A 565 -11.36 -27.23 15.20
N LEU A 566 -11.68 -26.09 14.61
CA LEU A 566 -12.69 -25.17 15.11
C LEU A 566 -14.03 -25.46 14.44
N SER A 567 -15.10 -25.40 15.24
CA SER A 567 -16.47 -25.63 14.78
C SER A 567 -17.27 -24.34 14.81
N SER A 568 -18.05 -24.09 13.77
CA SER A 568 -18.95 -22.94 13.70
C SER A 568 -20.34 -23.35 13.25
N VAL A 569 -21.27 -22.43 13.31
CA VAL A 569 -22.52 -22.53 12.61
C VAL A 569 -22.31 -22.04 11.18
N PRO A 570 -22.60 -22.84 10.16
CA PRO A 570 -22.46 -22.39 8.78
C PRO A 570 -23.41 -21.23 8.49
N ASP A 571 -22.87 -20.13 7.92
CA ASP A 571 -23.67 -18.99 7.46
C ASP A 571 -24.28 -19.25 6.07
N ILE A 572 -23.72 -20.21 5.33
CA ILE A 572 -24.17 -20.58 3.99
C ILE A 572 -25.18 -21.72 4.12
N VAL A 573 -26.34 -21.49 3.56
CA VAL A 573 -27.39 -22.54 3.43
C VAL A 573 -27.02 -23.43 2.25
N ASP A 574 -26.65 -24.67 2.52
CA ASP A 574 -26.37 -25.62 1.44
C ASP A 574 -27.61 -25.82 0.54
N PRO A 575 -27.44 -25.87 -0.80
CA PRO A 575 -28.51 -26.27 -1.70
C PRO A 575 -29.05 -27.68 -1.32
N GLY A 576 -30.24 -27.75 -0.77
CA GLY A 576 -30.83 -28.99 -0.25
C GLY A 576 -31.13 -28.97 1.24
N THR A 577 -30.72 -27.90 1.95
CA THR A 577 -31.20 -27.65 3.32
C THR A 577 -32.72 -27.49 3.31
N PRO A 578 -33.47 -28.20 4.16
CA PRO A 578 -34.93 -28.10 4.19
C PRO A 578 -35.37 -26.65 4.42
N SER A 579 -36.39 -26.19 3.71
CA SER A 579 -36.92 -24.82 3.81
C SER A 579 -37.45 -24.47 5.21
N SER A 580 -37.66 -25.48 6.04
CA SER A 580 -38.06 -25.38 7.45
C SER A 580 -36.88 -25.37 8.43
N ALA A 581 -35.67 -25.59 7.99
CA ALA A 581 -34.49 -25.55 8.85
C ALA A 581 -34.33 -24.16 9.46
N GLN A 582 -33.95 -24.12 10.73
CA GLN A 582 -33.78 -22.90 11.49
C GLN A 582 -32.27 -22.60 11.64
N ILE A 583 -31.86 -21.50 11.09
CA ILE A 583 -30.46 -21.08 11.10
C ILE A 583 -30.30 -19.94 12.12
N PRO A 584 -29.40 -20.09 13.11
CA PRO A 584 -29.12 -19.06 14.08
C PRO A 584 -28.18 -18.00 13.48
N ILE A 585 -28.62 -16.77 13.49
CA ILE A 585 -27.85 -15.60 13.00
C ILE A 585 -27.60 -14.64 14.16
N LEU A 586 -26.39 -14.19 14.30
CA LEU A 586 -25.97 -13.20 15.30
C LEU A 586 -26.65 -11.84 15.03
N VAL A 587 -27.25 -11.26 16.06
CA VAL A 587 -27.98 -9.99 15.92
C VAL A 587 -27.03 -8.82 16.15
N LEU A 588 -26.96 -7.95 15.16
CA LEU A 588 -26.31 -6.64 15.32
C LEU A 588 -27.35 -5.63 15.82
N PRO A 589 -27.26 -5.14 17.07
CA PRO A 589 -28.21 -4.18 17.61
C PRO A 589 -28.26 -2.91 16.78
N ARG A 590 -29.43 -2.45 16.38
CA ARG A 590 -29.61 -1.27 15.51
C ARG A 590 -28.90 -0.01 16.07
N GLN A 591 -28.86 0.14 17.39
CA GLN A 591 -28.18 1.26 18.06
C GLN A 591 -26.66 1.21 17.91
N ASN A 592 -26.10 0.01 17.63
CA ASN A 592 -24.66 -0.20 17.39
C ASN A 592 -24.29 -0.11 15.92
N LEU A 593 -25.25 0.09 15.02
CA LEU A 593 -24.97 0.38 13.62
C LEU A 593 -24.33 1.76 13.47
N CYS A 594 -23.37 1.87 12.57
CA CYS A 594 -22.79 3.15 12.20
C CYS A 594 -23.89 4.13 11.74
N PRO A 595 -23.84 5.41 12.11
CA PRO A 595 -24.87 6.37 11.74
C PRO A 595 -25.09 6.55 10.24
N ASN A 596 -24.15 6.15 9.38
CA ASN A 596 -24.34 6.16 7.92
C ASN A 596 -25.08 4.92 7.39
N ASP A 597 -25.30 3.89 8.22
CA ASP A 597 -26.10 2.73 7.84
C ASP A 597 -27.58 3.11 7.83
N PRO A 598 -28.31 2.88 6.72
CA PRO A 598 -29.74 3.19 6.63
C PRO A 598 -30.61 2.54 7.70
N LYS A 599 -30.17 1.45 8.30
CA LYS A 599 -30.88 0.75 9.38
C LYS A 599 -30.59 1.31 10.77
N SER A 600 -29.58 2.19 10.89
CA SER A 600 -29.25 2.83 12.17
C SER A 600 -30.34 3.80 12.61
N PRO A 601 -30.74 3.80 13.91
CA PRO A 601 -31.64 4.84 14.44
C PRO A 601 -31.07 6.26 14.35
N SER A 602 -29.74 6.36 14.20
CA SER A 602 -29.01 7.63 14.04
C SER A 602 -28.82 8.01 12.56
N TYR A 603 -29.40 7.24 11.63
CA TYR A 603 -29.25 7.51 10.21
C TYR A 603 -29.87 8.83 9.79
N SER A 604 -29.16 9.53 8.93
CA SER A 604 -29.64 10.71 8.23
C SER A 604 -29.23 10.62 6.75
N SER A 605 -30.11 10.96 5.84
CA SER A 605 -29.78 11.05 4.40
C SER A 605 -28.60 12.00 4.11
N ALA A 606 -28.32 12.93 5.03
CA ALA A 606 -27.12 13.76 4.99
C ALA A 606 -25.80 12.95 5.03
N TYR A 607 -25.83 11.69 5.52
CA TYR A 607 -24.67 10.80 5.51
C TYR A 607 -24.42 10.11 4.15
N GLN A 608 -25.31 10.23 3.18
CA GLN A 608 -25.03 9.75 1.80
C GLN A 608 -24.01 10.66 1.10
N ASN A 609 -24.04 11.97 1.40
CA ASN A 609 -23.05 12.95 0.99
C ASN A 609 -22.60 13.74 2.22
N PRO A 610 -21.78 13.13 3.11
CA PRO A 610 -21.51 13.71 4.40
C PRO A 610 -20.66 14.98 4.25
N THR A 611 -21.07 16.02 4.98
CA THR A 611 -20.17 17.14 5.25
C THR A 611 -18.97 16.62 6.03
N SER A 612 -17.93 17.36 6.14
CA SER A 612 -16.71 16.91 6.82
C SER A 612 -16.84 16.88 8.32
N ALA A 613 -17.70 17.70 8.89
CA ALA A 613 -18.04 17.53 10.29
C ALA A 613 -18.69 16.16 10.53
N GLN A 614 -19.59 15.76 9.63
CA GLN A 614 -20.22 14.44 9.65
C GLN A 614 -19.23 13.33 9.33
N SER A 615 -18.36 13.47 8.34
CA SER A 615 -17.29 12.51 8.02
C SER A 615 -16.33 12.32 9.19
N ARG A 616 -16.01 13.39 9.91
CA ARG A 616 -15.19 13.30 11.13
C ARG A 616 -15.95 12.59 12.25
N SER A 617 -17.21 12.94 12.47
CA SER A 617 -18.06 12.28 13.45
C SER A 617 -18.12 10.77 13.18
N LEU A 618 -18.29 10.37 11.91
CA LEU A 618 -18.27 8.95 11.51
C LEU A 618 -16.89 8.30 11.78
N LYS A 619 -15.78 8.96 11.41
CA LYS A 619 -14.42 8.44 11.64
C LYS A 619 -14.06 8.28 13.12
N THR A 620 -14.62 9.11 13.98
CA THR A 620 -14.39 9.04 15.43
C THR A 620 -15.42 8.18 16.16
N ASP A 621 -16.53 7.83 15.53
CA ASP A 621 -17.55 6.96 16.10
C ASP A 621 -17.04 5.51 16.14
N PRO A 622 -16.94 4.88 17.33
CA PRO A 622 -16.48 3.50 17.45
C PRO A 622 -17.29 2.54 16.59
N ARG A 623 -18.58 2.79 16.38
CA ARG A 623 -19.49 1.95 15.59
C ARG A 623 -19.16 1.92 14.10
N CYS A 624 -18.33 2.85 13.63
CA CYS A 624 -17.93 2.96 12.23
C CYS A 624 -16.51 2.46 11.97
N LYS A 625 -15.84 1.91 12.98
CA LYS A 625 -14.52 1.32 12.84
C LYS A 625 -14.59 -0.09 12.24
N PRO A 626 -13.61 -0.49 11.40
CA PRO A 626 -13.58 -1.83 10.80
C PRO A 626 -13.59 -2.99 11.81
N ASP A 627 -12.93 -2.78 12.96
CA ASP A 627 -12.82 -3.75 14.07
C ASP A 627 -14.09 -3.84 14.93
N PHE A 628 -15.07 -2.96 14.71
CA PHE A 628 -16.31 -2.94 15.49
C PHE A 628 -17.26 -4.07 15.12
N THR A 629 -17.31 -4.46 13.84
CA THR A 629 -18.14 -5.57 13.33
C THR A 629 -17.28 -6.60 12.63
N VAL A 630 -17.78 -7.84 12.52
CA VAL A 630 -17.15 -8.87 11.67
C VAL A 630 -17.08 -8.35 10.24
N SER A 631 -15.92 -8.49 9.61
CA SER A 631 -15.78 -8.17 8.20
C SER A 631 -16.59 -9.15 7.35
N THR A 632 -17.43 -8.64 6.46
CA THR A 632 -18.24 -9.44 5.54
C THR A 632 -17.43 -10.06 4.40
N SER A 633 -16.16 -9.74 4.28
CA SER A 633 -15.28 -10.25 3.21
C SER A 633 -14.86 -11.71 3.41
N SER A 634 -15.12 -12.30 4.56
CA SER A 634 -14.85 -13.71 4.85
C SER A 634 -16.12 -14.57 4.82
N ASP A 635 -16.69 -14.75 3.64
CA ASP A 635 -17.89 -15.60 3.41
C ASP A 635 -17.72 -17.07 3.83
N TRP A 636 -16.57 -17.42 4.41
CA TRP A 636 -16.17 -18.79 4.70
C TRP A 636 -16.24 -19.18 6.18
N TYR A 637 -16.36 -18.21 7.08
CA TYR A 637 -16.34 -18.45 8.52
C TYR A 637 -17.67 -18.04 9.12
N GLY A 638 -18.36 -18.96 9.77
CA GLY A 638 -19.57 -18.63 10.53
C GLY A 638 -19.30 -17.56 11.60
N HIS A 639 -20.31 -16.80 11.94
CA HIS A 639 -20.20 -15.77 12.97
C HIS A 639 -20.28 -16.33 14.39
N ILE A 640 -20.83 -17.55 14.55
CA ILE A 640 -21.01 -18.22 15.85
C ILE A 640 -20.07 -19.44 15.92
N TRP A 641 -19.07 -19.34 16.76
CA TRP A 641 -18.07 -20.39 17.00
C TRP A 641 -18.36 -21.14 18.29
N VAL A 642 -18.15 -22.44 18.26
CA VAL A 642 -18.37 -23.32 19.41
C VAL A 642 -17.06 -23.98 19.79
N GLY A 643 -16.58 -23.70 21.00
CA GLY A 643 -15.29 -24.19 21.43
C GLY A 643 -14.99 -23.95 22.90
N THR A 644 -13.75 -24.22 23.27
CA THR A 644 -13.20 -24.07 24.61
C THR A 644 -12.38 -22.78 24.72
N ALA A 645 -11.95 -22.43 25.90
CA ALA A 645 -10.99 -21.33 26.12
C ALA A 645 -9.66 -21.56 25.37
N ALA A 646 -9.24 -22.83 25.17
CA ALA A 646 -8.04 -23.16 24.42
C ALA A 646 -8.23 -22.95 22.90
N ASP A 647 -9.44 -23.13 22.38
CA ASP A 647 -9.76 -22.81 20.97
C ASP A 647 -9.81 -21.30 20.78
N LEU A 648 -10.39 -20.57 21.72
CA LEU A 648 -10.38 -19.11 21.71
C LEU A 648 -8.95 -18.55 21.79
N ALA A 649 -8.09 -19.13 22.67
CA ALA A 649 -6.67 -18.74 22.77
C ALA A 649 -5.91 -18.90 21.43
N LEU A 650 -6.20 -19.97 20.69
CA LEU A 650 -5.61 -20.17 19.38
C LEU A 650 -6.07 -19.10 18.40
N VAL A 651 -7.36 -18.79 18.34
CA VAL A 651 -7.93 -17.76 17.46
C VAL A 651 -7.33 -16.37 17.75
N LEU A 652 -7.21 -16.02 19.03
CA LEU A 652 -6.64 -14.75 19.45
C LEU A 652 -5.14 -14.65 19.22
N GLY A 653 -4.43 -15.78 19.18
CA GLY A 653 -2.96 -15.83 19.22
C GLY A 653 -2.35 -15.54 20.60
N HIS A 654 -3.18 -15.36 21.64
CA HIS A 654 -2.78 -15.14 23.05
C HIS A 654 -3.79 -15.75 24.02
N THR A 655 -3.46 -15.79 25.31
CA THR A 655 -4.37 -16.30 26.34
C THR A 655 -5.55 -15.36 26.54
N PRO A 656 -6.80 -15.86 26.50
CA PRO A 656 -7.99 -15.07 26.80
C PRO A 656 -7.99 -14.54 28.23
N SER A 657 -8.75 -13.48 28.47
CA SER A 657 -8.94 -12.91 29.81
C SER A 657 -9.68 -13.91 30.72
N ASP A 658 -9.44 -13.79 32.05
CA ASP A 658 -10.15 -14.61 33.04
C ASP A 658 -11.67 -14.40 32.96
N GLN A 659 -12.11 -13.18 32.62
CA GLN A 659 -13.50 -12.84 32.46
C GLN A 659 -14.12 -13.57 31.26
N SER A 660 -13.43 -13.65 30.12
CA SER A 660 -13.87 -14.38 28.95
C SER A 660 -13.90 -15.89 29.18
N THR A 661 -12.87 -16.42 29.85
CA THR A 661 -12.84 -17.83 30.25
C THR A 661 -14.01 -18.18 31.21
N SER A 662 -14.28 -17.33 32.16
CA SER A 662 -15.42 -17.49 33.09
C SER A 662 -16.76 -17.39 32.36
N SER A 663 -16.90 -16.48 31.40
CA SER A 663 -18.11 -16.34 30.59
C SER A 663 -18.42 -17.63 29.83
N LEU A 664 -17.43 -18.23 29.15
CA LEU A 664 -17.60 -19.49 28.42
C LEU A 664 -18.03 -20.64 29.34
N THR A 665 -17.45 -20.74 30.54
CA THR A 665 -17.77 -21.85 31.50
C THR A 665 -19.08 -21.64 32.20
N SER A 666 -19.58 -20.41 32.35
CA SER A 666 -20.87 -20.08 32.98
C SER A 666 -22.07 -20.07 32.03
N GLY A 667 -21.89 -20.49 30.78
CA GLY A 667 -22.98 -20.54 29.79
C GLY A 667 -23.21 -19.23 29.06
N GLY A 668 -22.33 -18.26 29.19
CA GLY A 668 -22.32 -17.01 28.43
C GLY A 668 -21.62 -17.13 27.07
N ALA A 669 -21.42 -16.00 26.43
CA ALA A 669 -20.69 -15.87 25.18
C ALA A 669 -19.50 -14.91 25.32
N VAL A 670 -18.49 -15.10 24.47
CA VAL A 670 -17.38 -14.15 24.30
C VAL A 670 -17.48 -13.56 22.90
N SER A 671 -17.60 -12.25 22.82
CA SER A 671 -17.62 -11.54 21.56
C SER A 671 -16.25 -10.94 21.26
N LEU A 672 -15.74 -11.14 20.04
CA LEU A 672 -14.51 -10.50 19.56
C LEU A 672 -14.78 -9.14 18.94
N HIS A 673 -16.06 -8.76 18.79
CA HIS A 673 -16.45 -7.46 18.23
C HIS A 673 -17.46 -6.76 19.14
N PRO A 674 -17.20 -5.53 19.56
CA PRO A 674 -18.08 -4.77 20.47
C PRO A 674 -19.50 -4.54 19.92
N ALA A 675 -19.64 -4.54 18.58
CA ALA A 675 -20.92 -4.26 17.91
C ALA A 675 -22.07 -5.17 18.35
N TYR A 676 -21.79 -6.43 18.66
CA TYR A 676 -22.81 -7.42 18.97
C TYR A 676 -23.26 -7.41 20.43
N VAL A 677 -22.50 -6.73 21.30
CA VAL A 677 -22.78 -6.70 22.75
C VAL A 677 -23.43 -5.39 23.15
N ARG A 678 -24.53 -5.49 23.89
CA ARG A 678 -25.21 -4.32 24.48
C ARG A 678 -25.57 -4.60 25.94
N HIS A 679 -25.13 -3.74 26.84
CA HIS A 679 -25.34 -3.90 28.29
C HIS A 679 -24.93 -5.29 28.81
N GLY A 680 -23.82 -5.84 28.33
CA GLY A 680 -23.32 -7.16 28.72
C GLY A 680 -24.16 -8.32 28.18
N LYS A 681 -24.97 -8.10 27.15
CA LYS A 681 -25.81 -9.11 26.51
C LYS A 681 -25.67 -9.08 25.01
N LEU A 682 -25.81 -10.24 24.36
CA LEU A 682 -25.94 -10.40 22.92
C LEU A 682 -27.18 -11.21 22.58
N ALA A 683 -27.71 -11.10 21.38
CA ALA A 683 -28.87 -11.82 20.91
C ALA A 683 -28.54 -12.65 19.65
N ILE A 684 -29.19 -13.81 19.56
CA ILE A 684 -29.16 -14.69 18.40
C ILE A 684 -30.60 -14.86 17.93
N ASN A 685 -30.85 -14.69 16.64
CA ASN A 685 -32.13 -14.88 15.98
C ASN A 685 -32.10 -16.16 15.14
N TRP A 686 -33.15 -16.93 15.20
CA TRP A 686 -33.34 -18.11 14.33
C TRP A 686 -34.29 -17.73 13.19
N TRP A 687 -33.82 -17.98 11.97
CA TRP A 687 -34.53 -17.71 10.74
C TRP A 687 -34.74 -19.02 9.97
N SER A 688 -35.86 -19.18 9.32
CA SER A 688 -36.02 -20.30 8.39
C SER A 688 -35.21 -20.03 7.11
N THR A 689 -34.75 -21.07 6.45
CA THR A 689 -34.07 -20.98 5.14
C THR A 689 -34.89 -20.15 4.16
N LYS A 690 -36.23 -20.38 4.11
CA LYS A 690 -37.13 -19.60 3.27
C LYS A 690 -37.07 -18.07 3.55
N GLN A 691 -36.98 -17.69 4.82
CA GLN A 691 -36.85 -16.25 5.19
C GLN A 691 -35.51 -15.68 4.83
N ILE A 692 -34.44 -16.48 4.91
CA ILE A 692 -33.10 -16.10 4.52
C ILE A 692 -33.03 -15.86 3.00
N ASP A 693 -33.58 -16.82 2.21
CA ASP A 693 -33.63 -16.72 0.74
C ASP A 693 -34.49 -15.54 0.27
N ALA A 694 -35.51 -15.17 1.03
CA ALA A 694 -36.34 -13.98 0.78
C ALA A 694 -35.65 -12.67 1.22
N GLY A 695 -34.45 -12.72 1.80
CA GLY A 695 -33.75 -11.58 2.34
C GLY A 695 -34.35 -10.98 3.61
N ASP A 696 -35.29 -11.64 4.26
CA ASP A 696 -36.00 -11.13 5.43
C ASP A 696 -35.09 -10.91 6.63
N SER A 697 -34.05 -11.76 6.79
CA SER A 697 -33.04 -11.62 7.83
C SER A 697 -32.28 -10.30 7.73
N PHE A 698 -32.13 -9.76 6.51
CA PHE A 698 -31.45 -8.48 6.26
C PHE A 698 -32.43 -7.31 6.23
N THR A 699 -33.63 -7.51 5.65
CA THR A 699 -34.62 -6.43 5.46
C THR A 699 -35.50 -6.21 6.68
N GLY A 700 -35.66 -7.23 7.54
CA GLY A 700 -36.57 -7.19 8.68
C GLY A 700 -38.04 -7.13 8.30
N LYS A 701 -38.41 -7.60 7.08
CA LYS A 701 -39.80 -7.65 6.61
C LYS A 701 -40.64 -8.60 7.44
N THR A 702 -40.06 -9.69 7.90
CA THR A 702 -40.74 -10.64 8.82
C THR A 702 -40.00 -10.71 10.15
N ALA A 703 -40.61 -11.27 11.18
CA ALA A 703 -39.95 -11.48 12.48
C ALA A 703 -39.14 -12.80 12.45
N PRO A 704 -38.04 -12.93 13.21
CA PRO A 704 -37.38 -14.19 13.42
C PRO A 704 -38.31 -15.18 14.10
N GLN A 705 -38.09 -16.47 13.86
CA GLN A 705 -38.89 -17.53 14.46
C GLN A 705 -38.65 -17.63 15.98
N ARG A 706 -37.44 -17.36 16.41
CA ARG A 706 -37.01 -17.39 17.80
C ARG A 706 -35.89 -16.36 18.01
N THR A 707 -35.89 -15.77 19.20
CA THR A 707 -34.77 -14.91 19.67
C THR A 707 -34.32 -15.39 21.05
N MET A 708 -33.02 -15.56 21.23
CA MET A 708 -32.42 -15.86 22.51
C MET A 708 -31.36 -14.82 22.85
N THR A 709 -31.23 -14.52 24.14
CA THR A 709 -30.25 -13.54 24.64
C THR A 709 -29.30 -14.22 25.62
N LEU A 710 -28.00 -14.01 25.43
CA LEU A 710 -26.94 -14.51 26.29
C LEU A 710 -26.25 -13.37 27.02
N THR A 711 -25.74 -13.64 28.21
CA THR A 711 -24.72 -12.78 28.82
C THR A 711 -23.45 -12.84 27.96
N ALA A 712 -22.79 -11.72 27.77
CA ALA A 712 -21.64 -11.66 26.89
C ALA A 712 -20.54 -10.78 27.45
N THR A 713 -19.31 -11.26 27.30
CA THR A 713 -18.08 -10.52 27.55
C THR A 713 -17.45 -10.13 26.23
N ILE A 714 -16.85 -8.95 26.16
CA ILE A 714 -16.05 -8.53 25.00
C ILE A 714 -14.59 -8.89 25.28
N GLU A 715 -13.97 -9.62 24.39
CA GLU A 715 -12.53 -9.85 24.39
C GLU A 715 -11.88 -8.95 23.34
N GLU A 716 -10.91 -8.16 23.73
CA GLU A 716 -10.19 -7.29 22.83
C GLU A 716 -9.21 -8.12 21.98
N THR A 717 -9.25 -7.91 20.68
CA THR A 717 -8.33 -8.54 19.73
C THR A 717 -7.20 -7.58 19.36
N THR A 718 -6.00 -8.10 19.18
CA THR A 718 -4.86 -7.30 18.67
C THR A 718 -5.02 -6.91 17.21
N GLN A 719 -5.84 -7.65 16.46
CA GLN A 719 -6.10 -7.47 15.03
C GLN A 719 -7.60 -7.72 14.76
N PRO A 720 -8.23 -7.03 13.81
CA PRO A 720 -9.63 -7.23 13.45
C PRO A 720 -9.83 -8.53 12.67
N ILE A 721 -9.80 -9.67 13.37
CA ILE A 721 -9.99 -11.00 12.78
C ILE A 721 -11.49 -11.30 12.55
N PRO A 722 -11.85 -12.11 11.53
CA PRO A 722 -13.25 -12.33 11.11
C PRO A 722 -14.02 -13.36 11.96
N PHE A 723 -13.66 -13.52 13.22
CA PHE A 723 -14.33 -14.43 14.13
C PHE A 723 -15.34 -13.64 14.98
N GLY A 724 -16.63 -13.98 14.93
CA GLY A 724 -17.69 -13.21 15.59
C GLY A 724 -17.75 -13.42 17.09
N ILE A 725 -18.42 -14.51 17.51
CA ILE A 725 -18.59 -14.86 18.92
C ILE A 725 -18.16 -16.30 19.19
N PHE A 726 -17.76 -16.55 20.42
CA PHE A 726 -17.49 -17.89 20.96
C PHE A 726 -18.52 -18.24 22.05
N ILE A 727 -19.05 -19.48 21.98
CA ILE A 727 -19.88 -20.10 23.01
C ILE A 727 -19.35 -21.50 23.34
N SER A 728 -19.62 -21.99 24.53
CA SER A 728 -19.25 -23.34 24.90
C SER A 728 -20.15 -24.37 24.19
N ARG A 729 -19.70 -25.64 24.13
CA ARG A 729 -20.52 -26.75 23.61
C ARG A 729 -21.79 -26.95 24.40
N GLU A 730 -21.75 -26.76 25.70
CA GLU A 730 -22.91 -26.84 26.58
C GLU A 730 -23.95 -25.76 26.27
N THR A 731 -23.49 -24.55 26.09
CA THR A 731 -24.31 -23.40 25.68
C THR A 731 -24.93 -23.66 24.28
N ALA A 732 -24.16 -24.15 23.33
CA ALA A 732 -24.67 -24.51 21.99
C ALA A 732 -25.77 -25.55 22.08
N THR A 733 -25.59 -26.63 22.88
CA THR A 733 -26.59 -27.68 23.11
C THR A 733 -27.88 -27.09 23.73
N THR A 734 -27.75 -26.21 24.74
CA THR A 734 -28.89 -25.54 25.38
C THR A 734 -29.68 -24.67 24.38
N LEU A 735 -28.98 -24.04 23.47
CA LEU A 735 -29.56 -23.19 22.42
C LEU A 735 -30.15 -24.00 21.25
N GLY A 736 -29.92 -25.32 21.20
CA GLY A 736 -30.27 -26.17 20.06
C GLY A 736 -29.45 -25.90 18.82
N ILE A 737 -28.20 -25.43 19.00
CA ILE A 737 -27.24 -25.17 17.93
C ILE A 737 -26.40 -26.42 17.70
N SER A 738 -26.34 -26.87 16.45
CA SER A 738 -25.48 -27.97 16.02
C SER A 738 -24.26 -27.44 15.30
N PRO A 739 -23.11 -27.30 15.99
CA PRO A 739 -21.89 -26.79 15.35
C PRO A 739 -21.29 -27.88 14.47
N GLU A 740 -20.71 -27.44 13.36
CA GLU A 740 -19.99 -28.29 12.43
C GLU A 740 -18.51 -27.89 12.30
N PRO A 741 -17.60 -28.85 12.13
CA PRO A 741 -16.21 -28.52 11.84
C PRO A 741 -16.12 -27.61 10.61
N SER A 742 -15.46 -26.48 10.75
CA SER A 742 -15.41 -25.44 9.70
C SER A 742 -14.00 -25.15 9.23
N ILE A 743 -13.03 -25.15 10.16
CA ILE A 743 -11.64 -24.82 9.85
C ILE A 743 -10.69 -25.60 10.76
N VAL A 744 -9.58 -26.04 10.20
CA VAL A 744 -8.41 -26.47 10.96
C VAL A 744 -7.45 -25.29 11.04
N LEU A 745 -7.23 -24.78 12.24
CA LEU A 745 -6.36 -23.64 12.50
C LEU A 745 -5.08 -24.08 13.23
N ALA A 746 -3.92 -23.65 12.76
CA ALA A 746 -2.64 -23.97 13.35
C ALA A 746 -1.80 -22.72 13.57
N SER A 747 -1.14 -22.62 14.71
CA SER A 747 -0.03 -21.68 14.90
C SER A 747 1.27 -22.37 14.63
N LEU A 748 2.18 -21.72 13.91
CA LEU A 748 3.50 -22.26 13.57
C LEU A 748 4.54 -21.81 14.59
N ALA A 749 5.59 -22.63 14.78
CA ALA A 749 6.76 -22.24 15.56
C ALA A 749 7.72 -21.37 14.73
N THR A 750 7.80 -21.62 13.43
CA THR A 750 8.57 -20.86 12.45
C THR A 750 7.68 -20.49 11.25
N PRO A 751 7.90 -19.35 10.58
CA PRO A 751 7.18 -19.01 9.34
C PRO A 751 7.41 -20.09 8.28
N ALA A 752 6.34 -20.53 7.61
CA ALA A 752 6.44 -21.52 6.55
C ALA A 752 6.91 -20.90 5.24
N SER A 753 7.80 -21.58 4.54
CA SER A 753 8.22 -21.27 3.17
C SER A 753 7.14 -21.71 2.16
N ASP A 754 7.21 -21.20 0.92
CA ASP A 754 6.31 -21.60 -0.17
C ASP A 754 6.39 -23.11 -0.46
N SER A 755 7.58 -23.71 -0.40
CA SER A 755 7.80 -25.15 -0.59
C SER A 755 7.11 -25.98 0.50
N GLU A 756 7.20 -25.57 1.77
CA GLU A 756 6.50 -26.22 2.89
C GLU A 756 4.98 -26.08 2.74
N LEU A 757 4.49 -24.92 2.28
CA LEU A 757 3.07 -24.73 2.00
C LEU A 757 2.59 -25.59 0.83
N ASP A 758 3.39 -25.77 -0.24
CA ASP A 758 3.06 -26.65 -1.35
C ASP A 758 2.99 -28.11 -0.89
N THR A 759 3.93 -28.53 -0.04
CA THR A 759 3.93 -29.86 0.58
C THR A 759 2.70 -30.07 1.48
N ALA A 760 2.31 -29.05 2.26
CA ALA A 760 1.11 -29.09 3.10
C ALA A 760 -0.17 -29.15 2.26
N ARG A 761 -0.26 -28.40 1.16
CA ARG A 761 -1.37 -28.46 0.21
C ARG A 761 -1.50 -29.85 -0.45
N GLN A 762 -0.36 -30.46 -0.82
CA GLN A 762 -0.32 -31.83 -1.31
C GLN A 762 -0.89 -32.81 -0.28
N ALA A 763 -0.41 -32.75 0.96
CA ALA A 763 -0.85 -33.64 2.01
C ALA A 763 -2.35 -33.47 2.33
N THR A 764 -2.86 -32.23 2.35
CA THR A 764 -4.27 -31.92 2.57
C THR A 764 -5.16 -32.34 1.39
N SER A 765 -4.67 -32.21 0.14
CA SER A 765 -5.41 -32.63 -1.05
C SER A 765 -5.66 -34.14 -1.07
N VAL A 766 -4.76 -34.95 -0.55
CA VAL A 766 -4.96 -36.42 -0.39
C VAL A 766 -6.09 -36.72 0.60
N VAL A 767 -6.28 -35.88 1.61
CA VAL A 767 -7.33 -36.07 2.61
C VAL A 767 -8.70 -35.68 2.06
N THR A 768 -8.77 -34.62 1.31
CA THR A 768 -10.03 -34.09 0.77
C THR A 768 -10.48 -34.85 -0.48
N GLY A 769 -9.58 -35.53 -1.17
CA GLY A 769 -9.85 -36.12 -2.48
C GLY A 769 -10.08 -35.06 -3.57
N ALA A 770 -9.91 -33.80 -3.24
CA ALA A 770 -10.08 -32.66 -4.12
C ALA A 770 -8.72 -31.97 -4.36
N SER A 771 -8.52 -31.52 -5.57
CA SER A 771 -7.34 -30.74 -5.95
C SER A 771 -7.53 -29.28 -5.48
N LEU A 772 -7.25 -29.03 -4.20
CA LEU A 772 -7.48 -27.75 -3.56
C LEU A 772 -6.17 -27.00 -3.39
N GLY A 773 -5.76 -26.25 -4.40
CA GLY A 773 -4.60 -25.34 -4.29
C GLY A 773 -4.76 -24.29 -3.19
N ASP A 774 -6.01 -23.88 -2.89
CA ASP A 774 -6.33 -22.88 -1.86
C ASP A 774 -6.74 -23.50 -0.51
N SER A 775 -6.53 -24.81 -0.32
CA SER A 775 -6.93 -25.52 0.91
C SER A 775 -6.16 -25.09 2.14
N VAL A 776 -4.93 -24.58 1.95
CA VAL A 776 -4.04 -24.15 3.03
C VAL A 776 -3.58 -22.72 2.75
N THR A 777 -3.92 -21.82 3.64
CA THR A 777 -3.54 -20.40 3.58
C THR A 777 -2.77 -20.02 4.83
N ILE A 778 -1.79 -19.13 4.69
CA ILE A 778 -1.03 -18.54 5.80
C ILE A 778 -1.36 -17.07 5.92
N GLU A 779 -1.53 -16.59 7.14
CA GLU A 779 -1.73 -15.17 7.42
C GLU A 779 -0.40 -14.49 7.75
N ASN A 780 0.14 -13.75 6.81
CA ASN A 780 1.41 -13.03 6.98
C ASN A 780 1.21 -11.59 7.45
N GLY A 781 -0.04 -11.09 7.39
CA GLY A 781 -0.37 -9.69 7.66
C GLY A 781 0.05 -8.75 6.54
N PRO A 782 -0.19 -7.44 6.73
CA PRO A 782 0.20 -6.42 5.74
C PRO A 782 1.71 -6.41 5.56
N THR A 783 2.16 -6.34 4.31
CA THR A 783 3.60 -6.29 3.99
C THR A 783 4.21 -4.99 4.52
N PRO A 784 5.21 -5.05 5.42
CA PRO A 784 5.86 -3.85 5.92
C PRO A 784 6.53 -3.06 4.79
N TRP A 785 6.48 -1.72 4.84
CA TRP A 785 7.17 -0.87 3.86
C TRP A 785 8.67 -1.16 3.75
N GLY A 786 9.30 -1.58 4.84
CA GLY A 786 10.69 -2.02 4.85
C GLY A 786 10.94 -3.30 4.06
N GLU A 787 10.00 -4.22 4.04
CA GLU A 787 10.06 -5.46 3.24
C GLU A 787 9.72 -5.20 1.77
N LEU A 788 8.83 -4.26 1.45
CA LEU A 788 8.61 -3.82 0.06
C LEU A 788 9.91 -3.31 -0.58
N ILE A 789 10.82 -2.74 0.22
CA ILE A 789 12.17 -2.36 -0.23
C ILE A 789 13.11 -3.59 -0.27
N ALA A 790 12.93 -4.56 0.62
CA ALA A 790 13.78 -5.74 0.73
C ALA A 790 13.36 -6.90 -0.20
N TRP A 791 12.09 -6.98 -0.60
CA TRP A 791 11.59 -8.01 -1.54
C TRP A 791 12.19 -7.87 -2.94
N GLY A 792 12.70 -6.69 -3.31
CA GLY A 792 13.54 -6.54 -4.49
C GLY A 792 14.94 -7.17 -4.37
N SER A 793 15.31 -7.74 -3.22
CA SER A 793 16.65 -8.31 -2.96
C SER A 793 16.64 -9.82 -2.67
N SER A 794 15.50 -10.52 -2.77
CA SER A 794 15.48 -11.98 -2.67
C SER A 794 15.72 -12.61 -4.04
N PRO A 795 16.67 -13.58 -4.14
CA PRO A 795 17.06 -14.23 -5.39
C PRO A 795 15.97 -15.08 -6.02
#